data_de4a619d760befb15144c7497eba0852
#
_entry.id   de4a619d760befb15144c7497eba0852
#
_cell.length_a   1.000
_cell.length_b   1.000
_cell.length_c   1.000
_cell.angle_alpha   90.00
_cell.angle_beta   90.00
_cell.angle_gamma   90.00
#
_symmetry.space_group_name_H-M   'P 1'
#
loop_
_entity.id
_entity.type
_entity.pdbx_description
1 polymer ?
#
loop_
_entity_poly.entity_id
_entity_poly.type
_entity_poly.pdbx_seq_one_letter_code
_entity_poly.pdbx_strand_id
1 'polypeptide(L)'
;MVKSYLKFEHSKTFALIASASSNAVWARDDEFAGAARQTGSGRVIVGAGEEVLCWDMKKGELLGKWQDSSCKAQVSVVTQSKTDEDIFAVGYEDGSIRLWDSRTATVIISFNGHKSAITKLAFDNAGVRLASGSKDTDIILWDLIGEVGLFKLRGHTDQVTSLHFLVPSMELLNAAGLSEHAGFLLTTSKDSLIKVWDLSSQHCIETHVAQSNGECWSLGLSPDQSGCITAGNDGELKVWAVDESALIEISKEKVGSEDRKILTERGTFYRNGKDRTVGVSFHPREDYIGIHGSEKAIEIWRIRSGIEVQKALARKRKRRKEKEVQRAADKEVAVAEVDNEKSDDIASAPVTEVFVSHAIVRTGGKVRSFDWVRAKSGRSIQLVAATTNNQLEAYSVNTAKGKKDEDEEDYNRTLAIDIPGHRTDIRSLALSSDDRMLASASNGSLKIWNVRTQSCLRTLECGYALCSAFLPGDKIVVVGNKDGQLEVFDIASSTLLDTISAHEGPVWSLHVHPDGKSVVSGSADKSAKFWNFQVVQEEIPGTKRTTPRLKLVHTRTLKVSDDILSLRFSPDARLLAVALLDNTVKVFFTDSLKLFLNLYGHKLPVLNMDISYDSKLIVTCSADKTVRLWGLDFGDCHKAFLAHEDSIMGVAFVPNNKEGNGHNFFSASKDRVIKYWDGDKFEQIQKLPGHHGEIWALTIGHSGEFIVSASHDKSIRIWEQTDEPLFLEEEREKELEEMYDDNLLDQEDEEGGEKAEAVDAGKQTSETLMAGERIMEALDLGMEDLEVMREWRAVKATQSNAAPPNRDPLYMALGNISAEQHLLNVVQKIPAAALQDALLVLPFSKVPALFTFLNLWANREWNISLTCRILFFMLKTHHRQIIASRMMRPMLDSIRSSLRRVLARQKDEMGFNLSALQFIGNQVKEQRTKDYVDEEQWEEQQKITATGKKRQFISIA
;
A
#
# COMPACT_ATOMS: atom_id res chain seq x y z
N MET A 1 11.66 -22.61 36.01
CA MET A 1 12.28 -21.94 34.87
C MET A 1 11.14 -21.49 33.97
N VAL A 2 11.07 -20.21 33.67
CA VAL A 2 10.13 -19.69 32.68
C VAL A 2 10.60 -20.26 31.33
N LYS A 3 9.76 -21.03 30.62
CA LYS A 3 10.07 -21.46 29.26
C LYS A 3 10.09 -20.21 28.39
N SER A 4 11.23 -19.85 27.82
CA SER A 4 11.30 -18.85 26.77
C SER A 4 10.96 -19.55 25.45
N TYR A 5 10.03 -18.97 24.70
CA TYR A 5 9.71 -19.39 23.36
C TYR A 5 10.50 -18.53 22.37
N LEU A 6 10.75 -19.03 21.19
CA LEU A 6 11.33 -18.26 20.11
C LEU A 6 10.23 -17.56 19.31
N LYS A 7 10.47 -16.34 18.93
CA LYS A 7 9.53 -15.48 18.22
C LYS A 7 9.57 -15.80 16.72
N PHE A 8 8.41 -15.79 16.07
CA PHE A 8 8.30 -15.81 14.62
C PHE A 8 7.99 -14.42 14.10
N GLU A 9 8.70 -14.00 13.06
CA GLU A 9 8.46 -12.70 12.42
C GLU A 9 8.23 -12.86 10.93
N HIS A 10 7.48 -11.90 10.38
CA HIS A 10 7.29 -11.82 8.95
C HIS A 10 8.61 -11.44 8.27
N SER A 11 9.13 -12.34 7.44
CA SER A 11 10.39 -12.13 6.75
C SER A 11 10.17 -11.66 5.31
N LYS A 12 9.28 -12.32 4.57
CA LYS A 12 9.18 -12.12 3.12
C LYS A 12 7.76 -12.28 2.61
N THR A 13 7.37 -11.39 1.67
CA THR A 13 6.14 -11.51 0.88
C THR A 13 6.46 -11.63 -0.60
N PHE A 14 5.79 -12.50 -1.32
CA PHE A 14 5.93 -12.67 -2.77
C PHE A 14 4.62 -13.17 -3.40
N ALA A 15 4.63 -13.41 -4.70
CA ALA A 15 3.47 -13.75 -5.53
C ALA A 15 2.47 -12.60 -5.74
N LEU A 16 2.76 -11.39 -5.25
CA LEU A 16 1.94 -10.22 -5.44
C LEU A 16 2.59 -9.29 -6.48
N ILE A 17 1.80 -8.81 -7.44
CA ILE A 17 2.21 -7.88 -8.49
C ILE A 17 1.55 -6.53 -8.26
N ALA A 18 0.24 -6.54 -8.03
CA ALA A 18 -0.59 -5.37 -7.79
C ALA A 18 -1.75 -5.73 -6.85
N SER A 19 -1.95 -4.94 -5.81
CA SER A 19 -3.08 -5.11 -4.91
C SER A 19 -4.38 -4.61 -5.55
N ALA A 20 -5.49 -5.23 -5.19
CA ALA A 20 -6.82 -4.75 -5.58
C ALA A 20 -7.23 -3.45 -4.86
N SER A 21 -6.55 -3.06 -3.78
CA SER A 21 -6.81 -1.84 -3.00
C SER A 21 -6.12 -0.60 -3.56
N SER A 22 -4.92 -0.77 -4.13
CA SER A 22 -4.04 0.33 -4.55
C SER A 22 -4.21 0.72 -6.02
N ASN A 23 -3.59 1.84 -6.40
CA ASN A 23 -3.49 2.32 -7.77
C ASN A 23 -2.09 2.07 -8.34
N ALA A 24 -1.99 2.13 -9.68
CA ALA A 24 -0.73 2.14 -10.41
C ALA A 24 -0.40 3.57 -10.85
N VAL A 25 0.87 3.94 -10.74
CA VAL A 25 1.39 5.23 -11.15
C VAL A 25 2.57 5.02 -12.10
N TRP A 26 2.53 5.64 -13.27
CA TRP A 26 3.66 5.70 -14.18
C TRP A 26 4.67 6.74 -13.67
N ALA A 27 5.88 6.31 -13.33
CA ALA A 27 6.93 7.20 -12.86
C ALA A 27 7.36 8.18 -13.96
N ARG A 28 7.45 9.46 -13.61
CA ARG A 28 8.02 10.50 -14.47
C ARG A 28 9.53 10.34 -14.45
N ASP A 29 10.16 10.69 -15.56
CA ASP A 29 11.61 10.77 -15.70
C ASP A 29 12.03 12.15 -16.14
N ASP A 30 13.25 12.56 -15.74
CA ASP A 30 13.86 13.81 -16.14
C ASP A 30 13.92 13.93 -17.67
N GLU A 31 13.31 14.95 -18.22
CA GLU A 31 13.45 15.34 -19.63
C GLU A 31 14.88 15.81 -19.97
N PHE A 32 15.71 16.12 -18.96
CA PHE A 32 17.06 16.67 -19.09
C PHE A 32 18.20 15.65 -19.09
N ALA A 33 17.94 14.42 -18.74
CA ALA A 33 18.95 13.36 -18.88
C ALA A 33 19.17 13.03 -20.36
N GLY A 34 20.28 13.47 -20.88
CA GLY A 34 20.74 13.52 -22.28
C GLY A 34 20.27 12.43 -23.24
N ALA A 35 20.44 12.64 -24.53
CA ALA A 35 19.88 11.90 -25.67
C ALA A 35 19.86 10.34 -25.61
N ALA A 36 20.58 9.70 -24.71
CA ALA A 36 20.60 8.26 -24.52
C ALA A 36 19.42 7.71 -23.69
N ARG A 37 18.69 8.56 -22.92
CA ARG A 37 17.52 8.20 -22.10
C ARG A 37 16.18 8.64 -22.70
N GLN A 38 16.11 8.82 -24.00
CA GLN A 38 14.90 9.31 -24.72
C GLN A 38 13.70 8.35 -24.74
N THR A 39 13.84 7.16 -24.24
CA THR A 39 12.71 6.25 -24.00
C THR A 39 12.45 6.26 -22.52
N GLY A 40 11.40 6.92 -22.05
CA GLY A 40 11.02 6.97 -20.65
C GLY A 40 11.40 5.71 -19.87
N SER A 41 11.74 5.80 -18.58
CA SER A 41 12.30 4.66 -17.82
C SER A 41 11.45 3.40 -17.90
N GLY A 42 10.16 3.57 -18.16
CA GLY A 42 9.22 2.45 -18.20
C GLY A 42 8.90 1.91 -16.81
N ARG A 43 9.16 2.70 -15.77
CA ARG A 43 8.89 2.30 -14.38
C ARG A 43 7.44 2.54 -14.00
N VAL A 44 6.81 1.52 -13.41
CA VAL A 44 5.47 1.61 -12.81
C VAL A 44 5.57 1.28 -11.34
N ILE A 45 4.98 2.11 -10.53
CA ILE A 45 4.94 1.95 -9.08
C ILE A 45 3.53 1.59 -8.68
N VAL A 46 3.40 0.50 -7.90
CA VAL A 46 2.12 -0.08 -7.51
C VAL A 46 2.18 -0.52 -6.07
N GLY A 47 1.12 -0.31 -5.31
CA GLY A 47 0.98 -0.90 -3.99
C GLY A 47 0.63 -2.38 -4.07
N ALA A 48 1.28 -3.18 -3.28
CA ALA A 48 1.14 -4.63 -3.22
C ALA A 48 1.07 -5.10 -1.76
N GLY A 49 -0.14 -5.09 -1.18
CA GLY A 49 -0.32 -5.33 0.25
C GLY A 49 0.27 -4.17 1.07
N GLU A 50 1.16 -4.45 1.99
CA GLU A 50 1.88 -3.46 2.82
C GLU A 50 3.08 -2.82 2.11
N GLU A 51 3.48 -3.38 0.98
CA GLU A 51 4.67 -3.02 0.23
C GLU A 51 4.34 -2.21 -1.01
N VAL A 52 5.30 -1.43 -1.47
CA VAL A 52 5.24 -0.76 -2.77
C VAL A 52 6.25 -1.38 -3.71
N LEU A 53 5.80 -1.82 -4.87
CA LEU A 53 6.62 -2.49 -5.88
C LEU A 53 6.88 -1.57 -7.06
N CYS A 54 8.14 -1.53 -7.50
CA CYS A 54 8.57 -0.81 -8.69
C CYS A 54 8.88 -1.82 -9.81
N TRP A 55 8.10 -1.77 -10.90
CA TRP A 55 8.22 -2.67 -12.05
C TRP A 55 8.82 -1.97 -13.26
N ASP A 56 9.72 -2.64 -13.98
CA ASP A 56 10.15 -2.22 -15.32
C ASP A 56 9.20 -2.81 -16.38
N MET A 57 8.40 -1.94 -17.00
CA MET A 57 7.45 -2.34 -18.03
C MET A 57 8.10 -2.72 -19.37
N LYS A 58 9.40 -2.50 -19.56
CA LYS A 58 10.12 -2.92 -20.76
C LYS A 58 10.58 -4.36 -20.66
N LYS A 59 11.07 -4.75 -19.48
CA LYS A 59 11.62 -6.09 -19.23
C LYS A 59 10.64 -7.02 -18.52
N GLY A 60 9.66 -6.46 -17.80
CA GLY A 60 8.75 -7.22 -16.95
C GLY A 60 9.41 -7.69 -15.65
N GLU A 61 10.48 -7.04 -15.22
CA GLU A 61 11.26 -7.38 -14.02
C GLU A 61 10.93 -6.44 -12.87
N LEU A 62 11.03 -6.95 -11.65
CA LEU A 62 10.90 -6.17 -10.43
C LEU A 62 12.23 -5.42 -10.19
N LEU A 63 12.20 -4.08 -10.16
CA LEU A 63 13.37 -3.24 -9.94
C LEU A 63 13.64 -3.00 -8.45
N GLY A 64 12.60 -2.83 -7.67
CA GLY A 64 12.73 -2.50 -6.26
C GLY A 64 11.46 -2.79 -5.48
N LYS A 65 11.62 -2.92 -4.17
CA LYS A 65 10.59 -3.18 -3.20
C LYS A 65 10.79 -2.23 -2.03
N TRP A 66 9.76 -1.49 -1.68
CA TRP A 66 9.79 -0.56 -0.54
C TRP A 66 8.92 -1.14 0.57
N GLN A 67 9.51 -1.36 1.70
CA GLN A 67 8.83 -1.91 2.87
C GLN A 67 9.30 -1.17 4.13
N ASP A 68 8.34 -0.82 4.98
CA ASP A 68 8.63 -0.32 6.32
C ASP A 68 8.13 -1.35 7.35
N SER A 69 9.04 -1.81 8.20
CA SER A 69 8.75 -2.81 9.23
C SER A 69 7.75 -2.33 10.28
N SER A 70 7.63 -1.00 10.45
CA SER A 70 6.71 -0.41 11.44
C SER A 70 5.25 -0.40 10.97
N CYS A 71 4.99 -0.49 9.63
CA CYS A 71 3.65 -0.46 9.07
C CYS A 71 3.25 -1.84 8.55
N LYS A 72 2.14 -2.33 9.06
CA LYS A 72 1.50 -3.58 8.61
C LYS A 72 0.22 -3.33 7.82
N ALA A 73 -0.16 -2.06 7.66
CA ALA A 73 -1.38 -1.69 6.96
C ALA A 73 -1.22 -1.78 5.44
N GLN A 74 -2.31 -2.06 4.75
CA GLN A 74 -2.32 -2.17 3.29
C GLN A 74 -2.20 -0.80 2.63
N VAL A 75 -1.41 -0.73 1.55
CA VAL A 75 -1.31 0.46 0.70
C VAL A 75 -2.64 0.71 -0.02
N SER A 76 -3.19 1.90 0.15
CA SER A 76 -4.44 2.32 -0.48
C SER A 76 -4.22 3.20 -1.70
N VAL A 77 -3.28 4.14 -1.65
CA VAL A 77 -3.00 5.06 -2.74
C VAL A 77 -1.52 5.42 -2.83
N VAL A 78 -1.03 5.56 -4.04
CA VAL A 78 0.33 6.02 -4.35
C VAL A 78 0.23 7.23 -5.27
N THR A 79 1.04 8.27 -5.03
CA THR A 79 1.09 9.48 -5.85
C THR A 79 2.53 9.99 -5.92
N GLN A 80 2.99 10.37 -7.11
CA GLN A 80 4.32 10.96 -7.32
C GLN A 80 4.28 12.47 -7.08
N SER A 81 5.35 13.03 -6.50
CA SER A 81 5.54 14.48 -6.38
C SER A 81 5.57 15.14 -7.76
N LYS A 82 5.13 16.40 -7.82
CA LYS A 82 5.16 17.17 -9.06
C LYS A 82 6.52 17.83 -9.33
N THR A 83 7.27 18.14 -8.30
CA THR A 83 8.59 18.79 -8.37
C THR A 83 9.71 17.76 -8.40
N ASP A 84 9.69 16.81 -7.49
CA ASP A 84 10.74 15.81 -7.34
C ASP A 84 10.28 14.45 -7.88
N GLU A 85 10.98 13.93 -8.88
CA GLU A 85 10.61 12.69 -9.57
C GLU A 85 10.82 11.42 -8.73
N ASP A 86 11.70 11.50 -7.73
CA ASP A 86 12.04 10.37 -6.88
C ASP A 86 11.21 10.29 -5.59
N ILE A 87 10.40 11.33 -5.29
CA ILE A 87 9.57 11.37 -4.10
C ILE A 87 8.14 10.89 -4.40
N PHE A 88 7.68 9.93 -3.59
CA PHE A 88 6.34 9.35 -3.67
C PHE A 88 5.62 9.45 -2.33
N ALA A 89 4.39 9.92 -2.35
CA ALA A 89 3.49 9.85 -1.20
C ALA A 89 2.66 8.57 -1.29
N VAL A 90 2.68 7.79 -0.23
CA VAL A 90 1.95 6.53 -0.09
C VAL A 90 0.99 6.65 1.08
N GLY A 91 -0.29 6.43 0.82
CA GLY A 91 -1.34 6.38 1.84
C GLY A 91 -1.69 4.94 2.17
N TYR A 92 -1.98 4.69 3.44
CA TYR A 92 -2.27 3.38 3.98
C TYR A 92 -3.71 3.27 4.49
N GLU A 93 -4.14 2.04 4.75
CA GLU A 93 -5.50 1.75 5.22
C GLU A 93 -5.72 2.15 6.70
N ASP A 94 -4.67 2.27 7.49
CA ASP A 94 -4.68 2.78 8.86
C ASP A 94 -4.80 4.31 8.97
N GLY A 95 -4.78 5.03 7.84
CA GLY A 95 -4.80 6.50 7.80
C GLY A 95 -3.42 7.15 7.88
N SER A 96 -2.34 6.38 7.94
CA SER A 96 -0.97 6.91 7.86
C SER A 96 -0.58 7.27 6.43
N ILE A 97 0.27 8.28 6.30
CA ILE A 97 0.87 8.71 5.03
C ILE A 97 2.37 8.67 5.19
N ARG A 98 3.08 8.08 4.23
CA ARG A 98 4.54 8.05 4.22
C ARG A 98 5.08 8.58 2.92
N LEU A 99 6.09 9.42 3.03
CA LEU A 99 6.86 9.89 1.88
C LEU A 99 8.08 8.99 1.70
N TRP A 100 8.19 8.44 0.52
CA TRP A 100 9.26 7.52 0.12
C TRP A 100 10.19 8.15 -0.90
N ASP A 101 11.47 7.90 -0.72
CA ASP A 101 12.47 8.13 -1.77
C ASP A 101 12.64 6.86 -2.60
N SER A 102 12.39 6.94 -3.89
CA SER A 102 12.49 5.80 -4.81
C SER A 102 13.92 5.28 -5.01
N ARG A 103 14.94 6.11 -4.75
CA ARG A 103 16.36 5.74 -4.91
C ARG A 103 16.89 4.93 -3.74
N THR A 104 16.56 5.38 -2.53
CA THR A 104 17.04 4.77 -1.29
C THR A 104 16.09 3.70 -0.77
N ALA A 105 14.84 3.69 -1.26
CA ALA A 105 13.74 2.84 -0.75
C ALA A 105 13.50 3.02 0.76
N THR A 106 13.68 4.25 1.28
CA THR A 106 13.50 4.61 2.67
C THR A 106 12.39 5.62 2.85
N VAL A 107 11.74 5.60 4.01
CA VAL A 107 10.76 6.61 4.42
C VAL A 107 11.49 7.89 4.81
N ILE A 108 11.11 9.01 4.20
CA ILE A 108 11.62 10.34 4.54
C ILE A 108 10.81 10.93 5.68
N ILE A 109 9.47 10.93 5.56
CA ILE A 109 8.54 11.54 6.52
C ILE A 109 7.35 10.61 6.68
N SER A 110 6.82 10.54 7.90
CA SER A 110 5.57 9.83 8.21
C SER A 110 4.58 10.77 8.87
N PHE A 111 3.35 10.80 8.37
CA PHE A 111 2.25 11.59 8.90
C PHE A 111 1.14 10.68 9.41
N ASN A 112 0.65 10.96 10.61
CA ASN A 112 -0.51 10.32 11.20
C ASN A 112 -1.54 11.39 11.56
N GLY A 113 -2.81 11.17 11.22
CA GLY A 113 -3.86 12.18 11.52
C GLY A 113 -5.25 11.78 11.04
N HIS A 114 -5.34 10.89 10.05
CA HIS A 114 -6.60 10.29 9.64
C HIS A 114 -6.92 9.06 10.52
N LYS A 115 -8.22 8.85 10.75
CA LYS A 115 -8.72 7.70 11.54
C LYS A 115 -9.02 6.48 10.67
N SER A 116 -9.11 6.65 9.36
CA SER A 116 -9.49 5.60 8.43
C SER A 116 -8.67 5.67 7.14
N ALA A 117 -8.87 4.68 6.27
CA ALA A 117 -8.11 4.51 5.04
C ALA A 117 -8.08 5.77 4.16
N ILE A 118 -6.91 6.11 3.68
CA ILE A 118 -6.70 7.21 2.74
C ILE A 118 -7.22 6.80 1.37
N THR A 119 -8.06 7.64 0.80
CA THR A 119 -8.67 7.39 -0.51
C THR A 119 -7.93 8.09 -1.64
N LYS A 120 -7.41 9.29 -1.39
CA LYS A 120 -6.71 10.09 -2.39
C LYS A 120 -5.63 10.98 -1.78
N LEU A 121 -4.55 11.15 -2.51
CA LEU A 121 -3.45 12.08 -2.20
C LEU A 121 -3.23 13.00 -3.40
N ALA A 122 -2.92 14.27 -3.16
CA ALA A 122 -2.47 15.19 -4.20
C ALA A 122 -1.39 16.12 -3.68
N PHE A 123 -0.35 16.31 -4.48
CA PHE A 123 0.67 17.33 -4.25
C PHE A 123 0.26 18.67 -4.85
N ASP A 124 0.63 19.73 -4.18
CA ASP A 124 0.58 21.07 -4.74
C ASP A 124 1.55 21.22 -5.94
N ASN A 125 1.35 22.22 -6.78
CA ASN A 125 2.23 22.47 -7.93
C ASN A 125 3.66 22.86 -7.51
N ALA A 126 3.80 23.52 -6.35
CA ALA A 126 5.11 23.87 -5.76
C ALA A 126 5.80 22.70 -5.05
N GLY A 127 5.13 21.55 -4.84
CA GLY A 127 5.68 20.40 -4.14
C GLY A 127 5.90 20.61 -2.63
N VAL A 128 5.37 21.69 -2.04
CA VAL A 128 5.54 22.02 -0.63
C VAL A 128 4.42 21.48 0.24
N ARG A 129 3.22 21.37 -0.31
CA ARG A 129 2.01 20.93 0.40
C ARG A 129 1.45 19.64 -0.17
N LEU A 130 0.95 18.80 0.71
CA LEU A 130 0.22 17.58 0.37
C LEU A 130 -1.19 17.66 0.92
N ALA A 131 -2.19 17.36 0.12
CA ALA A 131 -3.56 17.20 0.57
C ALA A 131 -3.94 15.73 0.58
N SER A 132 -4.60 15.28 1.63
CA SER A 132 -5.10 13.92 1.79
C SER A 132 -6.60 13.91 2.05
N GLY A 133 -7.30 13.00 1.37
CA GLY A 133 -8.69 12.68 1.63
C GLY A 133 -8.82 11.25 2.11
N SER A 134 -9.71 11.00 3.04
CA SER A 134 -9.89 9.72 3.69
C SER A 134 -11.35 9.24 3.69
N LYS A 135 -11.54 8.00 4.12
CA LYS A 135 -12.86 7.44 4.41
C LYS A 135 -13.52 8.03 5.67
N ASP A 136 -12.72 8.71 6.52
CA ASP A 136 -13.21 9.41 7.73
C ASP A 136 -13.94 10.72 7.44
N THR A 137 -14.22 11.04 6.16
CA THR A 137 -14.85 12.28 5.67
C THR A 137 -13.99 13.55 5.75
N ASP A 138 -12.88 13.51 6.46
CA ASP A 138 -11.98 14.64 6.66
C ASP A 138 -10.98 14.79 5.48
N ILE A 139 -10.57 16.03 5.24
CA ILE A 139 -9.49 16.37 4.34
C ILE A 139 -8.41 17.07 5.15
N ILE A 140 -7.17 16.59 5.09
CA ILE A 140 -6.06 17.17 5.84
C ILE A 140 -5.05 17.75 4.86
N LEU A 141 -4.60 18.95 5.15
CA LEU A 141 -3.49 19.58 4.45
C LEU A 141 -2.22 19.46 5.29
N TRP A 142 -1.16 18.99 4.66
CA TRP A 142 0.15 18.75 5.28
C TRP A 142 1.20 19.71 4.70
N ASP A 143 2.07 20.21 5.54
CA ASP A 143 3.29 20.93 5.15
C ASP A 143 4.46 19.94 5.15
N LEU A 144 5.07 19.75 3.97
CA LEU A 144 6.19 18.83 3.80
C LEU A 144 7.51 19.38 4.33
N ILE A 145 7.64 20.70 4.42
CA ILE A 145 8.86 21.36 4.95
C ILE A 145 8.81 21.39 6.48
N GLY A 146 7.64 21.75 7.04
CA GLY A 146 7.42 21.79 8.49
C GLY A 146 7.19 20.44 9.12
N GLU A 147 6.93 19.39 8.32
CA GLU A 147 6.59 18.03 8.76
C GLU A 147 5.37 17.97 9.68
N VAL A 148 4.39 18.86 9.47
CA VAL A 148 3.19 18.98 10.30
C VAL A 148 1.92 19.04 9.49
N GLY A 149 0.82 18.60 10.09
CA GLY A 149 -0.52 18.88 9.57
C GLY A 149 -0.89 20.34 9.80
N LEU A 150 -1.29 21.04 8.74
CA LEU A 150 -1.68 22.44 8.84
C LEU A 150 -3.07 22.59 9.42
N PHE A 151 -4.07 21.97 8.80
CA PHE A 151 -5.46 22.00 9.25
C PHE A 151 -6.29 20.87 8.63
N LYS A 152 -7.43 20.59 9.26
CA LYS A 152 -8.46 19.67 8.77
C LYS A 152 -9.65 20.47 8.20
N LEU A 153 -10.09 20.12 7.02
CA LEU A 153 -11.29 20.63 6.39
C LEU A 153 -12.41 19.61 6.60
N ARG A 154 -13.49 20.05 7.27
CA ARG A 154 -14.67 19.25 7.55
C ARG A 154 -15.88 19.82 6.84
N GLY A 155 -16.75 18.97 6.32
CA GLY A 155 -17.98 19.41 5.66
C GLY A 155 -18.54 18.41 4.66
N HIS A 156 -17.79 17.37 4.28
CA HIS A 156 -18.33 16.20 3.61
C HIS A 156 -19.01 15.28 4.62
N THR A 157 -20.10 14.63 4.21
CA THR A 157 -20.86 13.72 5.07
C THR A 157 -20.53 12.26 4.83
N ASP A 158 -19.80 11.94 3.75
CA ASP A 158 -19.35 10.60 3.41
C ASP A 158 -17.91 10.66 2.88
N GLN A 159 -17.31 9.50 2.66
CA GLN A 159 -15.91 9.36 2.27
C GLN A 159 -15.53 10.22 1.05
N VAL A 160 -14.38 10.87 1.15
CA VAL A 160 -13.81 11.69 0.06
C VAL A 160 -13.32 10.75 -1.05
N THR A 161 -13.76 10.98 -2.29
CA THR A 161 -13.41 10.13 -3.44
C THR A 161 -12.28 10.67 -4.29
N SER A 162 -12.24 11.99 -4.48
CA SER A 162 -11.15 12.64 -5.24
C SER A 162 -10.87 14.04 -4.72
N LEU A 163 -9.62 14.48 -4.92
CA LEU A 163 -9.19 15.83 -4.58
C LEU A 163 -8.12 16.31 -5.57
N HIS A 164 -8.19 17.60 -5.91
CA HIS A 164 -7.25 18.26 -6.81
C HIS A 164 -6.99 19.70 -6.38
N PHE A 165 -5.74 20.14 -6.45
CA PHE A 165 -5.41 21.56 -6.29
C PHE A 165 -5.77 22.34 -7.54
N LEU A 166 -6.42 23.49 -7.35
CA LEU A 166 -6.64 24.51 -8.36
C LEU A 166 -5.69 25.68 -8.06
N VAL A 167 -4.74 25.88 -8.94
CA VAL A 167 -3.76 26.99 -8.83
C VAL A 167 -3.92 27.85 -10.07
N PRO A 168 -4.31 29.13 -9.93
CA PRO A 168 -4.39 30.04 -11.06
C PRO A 168 -3.04 30.13 -11.80
N SER A 169 -3.06 30.46 -13.08
CA SER A 169 -1.82 30.54 -13.86
C SER A 169 -0.86 31.59 -13.27
N MET A 170 0.46 31.31 -13.32
CA MET A 170 1.49 32.17 -12.73
C MET A 170 1.46 33.60 -13.26
N GLU A 171 1.05 33.79 -14.51
CA GLU A 171 0.91 35.14 -15.11
C GLU A 171 -0.19 35.94 -14.41
N LEU A 172 -1.29 35.27 -14.06
CA LEU A 172 -2.43 35.88 -13.38
C LEU A 172 -2.15 36.11 -11.89
N LEU A 173 -1.40 35.22 -11.23
CA LEU A 173 -0.97 35.38 -9.84
C LEU A 173 -0.03 36.57 -9.68
N ASN A 174 0.94 36.73 -10.58
CA ASN A 174 1.87 37.86 -10.60
C ASN A 174 1.14 39.18 -10.87
N ALA A 175 0.17 39.19 -11.79
CA ALA A 175 -0.67 40.37 -12.07
C ALA A 175 -1.57 40.75 -10.88
N ALA A 176 -1.92 39.79 -10.05
CA ALA A 176 -2.76 39.95 -8.87
C ALA A 176 -2.00 40.33 -7.60
N GLY A 177 -0.67 40.17 -7.57
CA GLY A 177 0.18 40.41 -6.38
C GLY A 177 -0.09 39.46 -5.23
N LEU A 178 -0.62 38.25 -5.52
CA LEU A 178 -0.91 37.22 -4.54
C LEU A 178 0.32 36.35 -4.28
N SER A 179 0.44 35.86 -3.04
CA SER A 179 1.52 34.95 -2.68
C SER A 179 1.36 33.60 -3.40
N GLU A 180 2.47 32.93 -3.73
CA GLU A 180 2.49 31.58 -4.32
C GLU A 180 1.79 30.51 -3.45
N HIS A 181 1.49 30.82 -2.19
CA HIS A 181 0.82 29.96 -1.23
C HIS A 181 -0.71 30.07 -1.24
N ALA A 182 -1.28 31.03 -1.98
CA ALA A 182 -2.73 31.09 -2.19
C ALA A 182 -3.13 29.94 -3.13
N GLY A 183 -4.12 29.17 -2.78
CA GLY A 183 -4.60 28.06 -3.58
C GLY A 183 -6.00 27.64 -3.18
N PHE A 184 -6.65 26.96 -4.12
CA PHE A 184 -7.96 26.37 -3.90
C PHE A 184 -7.87 24.86 -3.99
N LEU A 185 -8.75 24.16 -3.28
CA LEU A 185 -8.85 22.72 -3.33
C LEU A 185 -10.24 22.32 -3.83
N LEU A 186 -10.27 21.47 -4.84
CA LEU A 186 -11.49 20.90 -5.39
C LEU A 186 -11.62 19.46 -4.88
N THR A 187 -12.75 19.14 -4.26
CA THR A 187 -12.98 17.84 -3.64
C THR A 187 -14.32 17.26 -4.01
N THR A 188 -14.41 15.96 -4.12
CA THR A 188 -15.65 15.21 -4.30
C THR A 188 -15.76 14.10 -3.28
N SER A 189 -16.97 13.76 -2.92
CA SER A 189 -17.30 12.72 -1.96
C SER A 189 -18.43 11.84 -2.48
N LYS A 190 -18.63 10.71 -1.84
CA LYS A 190 -19.80 9.85 -2.07
C LYS A 190 -21.14 10.49 -1.66
N ASP A 191 -21.09 11.60 -0.92
CA ASP A 191 -22.25 12.42 -0.60
C ASP A 191 -22.89 13.13 -1.80
N SER A 192 -22.44 12.80 -3.03
CA SER A 192 -22.85 13.41 -4.32
C SER A 192 -22.48 14.89 -4.49
N LEU A 193 -21.68 15.46 -3.60
CA LEU A 193 -21.30 16.86 -3.65
C LEU A 193 -19.88 17.05 -4.22
N ILE A 194 -19.72 18.20 -4.88
CA ILE A 194 -18.42 18.78 -5.23
C ILE A 194 -18.27 20.09 -4.46
N LYS A 195 -17.14 20.25 -3.79
CA LYS A 195 -16.83 21.44 -2.98
C LYS A 195 -15.55 22.09 -3.42
N VAL A 196 -15.55 23.43 -3.37
CA VAL A 196 -14.37 24.26 -3.59
C VAL A 196 -13.98 24.89 -2.26
N TRP A 197 -12.76 24.67 -1.85
CA TRP A 197 -12.20 25.18 -0.59
C TRP A 197 -11.15 26.24 -0.88
N ASP A 198 -11.17 27.33 -0.14
CA ASP A 198 -10.06 28.28 -0.10
C ASP A 198 -9.11 27.88 1.03
N LEU A 199 -7.85 27.63 0.69
CA LEU A 199 -6.82 27.25 1.64
C LEU A 199 -6.34 28.42 2.50
N SER A 200 -6.57 29.66 2.07
CA SER A 200 -6.20 30.86 2.81
C SER A 200 -7.17 31.18 3.94
N SER A 201 -8.46 31.12 3.66
CA SER A 201 -9.54 31.35 4.63
C SER A 201 -9.93 30.08 5.41
N GLN A 202 -9.55 28.88 4.89
CA GLN A 202 -9.89 27.57 5.44
C GLN A 202 -11.41 27.27 5.43
N HIS A 203 -12.16 27.90 4.54
CA HIS A 203 -13.60 27.73 4.41
C HIS A 203 -14.00 27.17 3.05
N CYS A 204 -15.17 26.51 3.02
CA CYS A 204 -15.80 26.10 1.77
C CYS A 204 -16.47 27.31 1.11
N ILE A 205 -16.04 27.63 -0.13
CA ILE A 205 -16.60 28.75 -0.89
C ILE A 205 -17.88 28.32 -1.62
N GLU A 206 -17.80 27.20 -2.35
CA GLU A 206 -18.89 26.70 -3.17
C GLU A 206 -19.17 25.23 -2.92
N THR A 207 -20.46 24.88 -2.95
CA THR A 207 -20.94 23.51 -2.90
C THR A 207 -21.94 23.29 -4.02
N HIS A 208 -21.67 22.32 -4.90
CA HIS A 208 -22.55 21.93 -5.99
C HIS A 208 -22.89 20.44 -5.95
N VAL A 209 -24.01 20.07 -6.58
CA VAL A 209 -24.39 18.67 -6.73
C VAL A 209 -23.62 18.05 -7.90
N ALA A 210 -22.60 17.28 -7.59
CA ALA A 210 -21.74 16.62 -8.57
C ALA A 210 -22.49 15.61 -9.42
N GLN A 211 -23.41 14.86 -8.83
CA GLN A 211 -24.24 13.87 -9.52
C GLN A 211 -25.69 13.96 -9.06
N SER A 212 -26.62 13.84 -10.01
CA SER A 212 -28.05 13.90 -9.72
C SER A 212 -28.59 12.59 -9.15
N ASN A 213 -28.01 11.46 -9.57
CA ASN A 213 -28.46 10.12 -9.22
C ASN A 213 -27.33 9.35 -8.52
N GLY A 214 -27.27 9.44 -7.19
CA GLY A 214 -26.37 8.63 -6.38
C GLY A 214 -24.97 9.23 -6.14
N GLU A 215 -24.05 8.37 -5.81
CA GLU A 215 -22.71 8.69 -5.31
C GLU A 215 -21.78 9.27 -6.40
N CYS A 216 -20.92 10.23 -6.04
CA CYS A 216 -19.81 10.67 -6.90
C CYS A 216 -18.56 9.83 -6.61
N TRP A 217 -18.09 9.09 -7.62
CA TRP A 217 -16.98 8.16 -7.48
C TRP A 217 -15.63 8.70 -7.93
N SER A 218 -15.63 9.64 -8.86
CA SER A 218 -14.39 10.13 -9.45
C SER A 218 -14.52 11.55 -9.97
N LEU A 219 -13.42 12.27 -9.90
CA LEU A 219 -13.22 13.60 -10.45
C LEU A 219 -11.97 13.60 -11.31
N GLY A 220 -12.06 14.05 -12.54
CA GLY A 220 -10.94 14.33 -13.42
C GLY A 220 -10.83 15.83 -13.67
N LEU A 221 -9.65 16.41 -13.45
CA LEU A 221 -9.34 17.81 -13.76
C LEU A 221 -8.60 17.88 -15.10
N SER A 222 -8.97 18.82 -15.97
CA SER A 222 -8.24 19.09 -17.21
C SER A 222 -6.80 19.56 -16.90
N PRO A 223 -5.80 19.20 -17.71
CA PRO A 223 -4.43 19.69 -17.53
C PRO A 223 -4.34 21.23 -17.54
N ASP A 224 -5.19 21.89 -18.32
CA ASP A 224 -5.28 23.37 -18.41
C ASP A 224 -6.11 23.98 -17.26
N GLN A 225 -6.63 23.18 -16.35
CA GLN A 225 -7.52 23.60 -15.26
C GLN A 225 -8.77 24.38 -15.69
N SER A 226 -9.08 24.43 -16.98
CA SER A 226 -10.25 25.14 -17.53
C SER A 226 -11.58 24.42 -17.26
N GLY A 227 -11.55 23.16 -16.85
CA GLY A 227 -12.76 22.40 -16.56
C GLY A 227 -12.48 21.07 -15.88
N CYS A 228 -13.50 20.49 -15.30
CA CYS A 228 -13.43 19.19 -14.67
C CYS A 228 -14.63 18.31 -15.04
N ILE A 229 -14.48 17.01 -14.86
CA ILE A 229 -15.53 16.02 -15.11
C ILE A 229 -15.76 15.22 -13.85
N THR A 230 -17.00 15.19 -13.38
CA THR A 230 -17.44 14.33 -12.28
C THR A 230 -18.14 13.10 -12.83
N ALA A 231 -17.92 11.96 -12.19
CA ALA A 231 -18.44 10.68 -12.63
C ALA A 231 -19.21 9.97 -11.52
N GLY A 232 -20.39 9.47 -11.88
CA GLY A 232 -21.36 8.88 -10.97
C GLY A 232 -21.50 7.36 -11.08
N ASN A 233 -22.59 6.89 -10.49
CA ASN A 233 -22.89 5.47 -10.37
C ASN A 233 -23.50 4.88 -11.66
N ASP A 234 -24.22 5.70 -12.44
CA ASP A 234 -25.00 5.25 -13.62
C ASP A 234 -24.25 5.42 -14.95
N GLY A 235 -22.95 5.65 -14.91
CA GLY A 235 -22.16 5.98 -16.10
C GLY A 235 -22.43 7.39 -16.62
N GLU A 236 -23.14 8.24 -15.88
CA GLU A 236 -23.31 9.66 -16.15
C GLU A 236 -22.02 10.42 -15.85
N LEU A 237 -21.65 11.30 -16.77
CA LEU A 237 -20.48 12.17 -16.67
C LEU A 237 -20.95 13.60 -16.81
N LYS A 238 -20.77 14.40 -15.74
CA LYS A 238 -21.06 15.83 -15.76
C LYS A 238 -19.80 16.63 -16.01
N VAL A 239 -19.90 17.61 -16.88
CA VAL A 239 -18.81 18.51 -17.28
C VAL A 239 -19.03 19.88 -16.62
N TRP A 240 -18.00 20.33 -15.94
CA TRP A 240 -17.96 21.62 -15.27
C TRP A 240 -16.90 22.50 -15.92
N ALA A 241 -17.22 23.77 -16.12
CA ALA A 241 -16.22 24.78 -16.48
C ALA A 241 -15.75 25.48 -15.21
N VAL A 242 -14.44 25.70 -15.12
CA VAL A 242 -13.79 26.44 -14.03
C VAL A 242 -13.48 27.85 -14.55
N ASP A 243 -13.94 28.89 -13.86
CA ASP A 243 -13.64 30.27 -14.20
C ASP A 243 -12.43 30.76 -13.40
N GLU A 244 -11.26 30.84 -14.08
CA GLU A 244 -10.01 31.32 -13.47
C GLU A 244 -10.09 32.77 -13.03
N SER A 245 -10.89 33.61 -13.73
CA SER A 245 -11.04 35.03 -13.37
C SER A 245 -11.77 35.20 -12.06
N ALA A 246 -12.79 34.37 -11.81
CA ALA A 246 -13.52 34.34 -10.54
C ALA A 246 -12.63 33.91 -9.37
N LEU A 247 -11.71 32.93 -9.57
CA LEU A 247 -10.75 32.50 -8.56
C LEU A 247 -9.86 33.65 -8.08
N ILE A 248 -9.39 34.48 -8.98
CA ILE A 248 -8.49 35.60 -8.68
C ILE A 248 -9.24 36.73 -7.96
N GLU A 249 -10.45 37.03 -8.36
CA GLU A 249 -11.26 38.10 -7.74
C GLU A 249 -11.66 37.73 -6.32
N ILE A 250 -12.05 36.46 -6.07
CA ILE A 250 -12.37 35.97 -4.73
C ILE A 250 -11.16 36.04 -3.81
N SER A 251 -9.94 35.75 -4.30
CA SER A 251 -8.73 35.89 -3.49
C SER A 251 -8.34 37.33 -3.18
N LYS A 252 -8.84 38.33 -3.93
CA LYS A 252 -8.58 39.78 -3.68
C LYS A 252 -9.57 40.40 -2.73
N GLU A 253 -10.86 40.02 -2.81
CA GLU A 253 -11.94 40.60 -2.00
C GLU A 253 -12.17 39.72 -0.75
N LYS A 254 -11.73 40.25 0.40
CA LYS A 254 -12.19 39.71 1.69
C LYS A 254 -13.67 40.04 1.86
N VAL A 255 -14.54 39.05 1.59
CA VAL A 255 -15.98 39.04 1.91
C VAL A 255 -16.90 39.84 0.95
N GLY A 256 -17.82 39.10 0.29
CA GLY A 256 -19.14 39.68 -0.04
C GLY A 256 -19.57 39.82 -1.48
N SER A 257 -19.16 38.98 -2.44
CA SER A 257 -19.88 38.90 -3.71
C SER A 257 -20.55 37.52 -3.88
N GLU A 258 -21.78 37.40 -3.43
CA GLU A 258 -22.62 36.19 -3.50
C GLU A 258 -22.99 35.73 -4.92
N ASP A 259 -22.66 36.48 -5.96
CA ASP A 259 -23.18 36.26 -7.32
C ASP A 259 -22.19 35.61 -8.31
N ARG A 260 -20.93 35.43 -7.97
CA ARG A 260 -19.96 34.84 -8.90
C ARG A 260 -19.65 33.39 -8.56
N LYS A 261 -19.85 32.51 -9.55
CA LYS A 261 -19.65 31.06 -9.42
C LYS A 261 -18.34 30.68 -10.08
N ILE A 262 -17.48 29.95 -9.31
CA ILE A 262 -16.24 29.36 -9.79
C ILE A 262 -16.56 28.18 -10.71
N LEU A 263 -17.51 27.32 -10.30
CA LEU A 263 -17.91 26.15 -11.05
C LEU A 263 -19.26 26.39 -11.75
N THR A 264 -19.26 26.22 -13.08
CA THR A 264 -20.47 26.29 -13.88
C THR A 264 -20.73 24.97 -14.59
N GLU A 265 -21.93 24.40 -14.43
CA GLU A 265 -22.31 23.17 -15.12
C GLU A 265 -22.52 23.44 -16.61
N ARG A 266 -21.82 22.69 -17.48
CA ARG A 266 -21.96 22.78 -18.95
C ARG A 266 -22.91 21.74 -19.53
N GLY A 267 -23.11 20.63 -18.85
CA GLY A 267 -24.01 19.57 -19.27
C GLY A 267 -23.44 18.17 -19.02
N THR A 268 -24.17 17.17 -19.47
CA THR A 268 -23.89 15.78 -19.20
C THR A 268 -23.70 14.97 -20.48
N PHE A 269 -22.92 13.91 -20.40
CA PHE A 269 -22.83 12.86 -21.40
C PHE A 269 -22.69 11.49 -20.71
N TYR A 270 -22.98 10.42 -21.44
CA TYR A 270 -22.97 9.07 -20.88
C TYR A 270 -21.85 8.25 -21.52
N ARG A 271 -21.16 7.46 -20.69
CA ARG A 271 -20.22 6.46 -21.17
C ARG A 271 -20.97 5.28 -21.84
N ASN A 272 -20.25 4.43 -22.56
CA ASN A 272 -20.83 3.25 -23.21
C ASN A 272 -21.22 2.16 -22.18
N GLY A 273 -20.44 2.01 -21.10
CA GLY A 273 -20.75 1.13 -19.96
C GLY A 273 -21.78 1.76 -19.03
N LYS A 274 -22.66 0.93 -18.45
CA LYS A 274 -23.70 1.37 -17.51
C LYS A 274 -23.30 1.22 -16.04
N ASP A 275 -22.16 0.59 -15.76
CA ASP A 275 -21.66 0.40 -14.42
C ASP A 275 -21.07 1.69 -13.85
N ARG A 276 -20.90 1.72 -12.51
CA ARG A 276 -20.26 2.83 -11.81
C ARG A 276 -18.88 3.15 -12.40
N THR A 277 -18.59 4.42 -12.53
CA THR A 277 -17.30 4.92 -13.01
C THR A 277 -16.34 5.10 -11.84
N VAL A 278 -15.27 4.32 -11.83
CA VAL A 278 -14.28 4.31 -10.72
C VAL A 278 -13.20 5.36 -10.91
N GLY A 279 -12.81 5.65 -12.15
CA GLY A 279 -11.76 6.62 -12.41
C GLY A 279 -11.89 7.34 -13.74
N VAL A 280 -11.56 8.62 -13.72
CA VAL A 280 -11.45 9.51 -14.88
C VAL A 280 -10.08 10.16 -14.86
N SER A 281 -9.34 10.07 -15.96
CA SER A 281 -8.01 10.68 -16.09
C SER A 281 -7.85 11.33 -17.45
N PHE A 282 -7.42 12.59 -17.46
CA PHE A 282 -7.06 13.29 -18.69
C PHE A 282 -5.63 12.92 -19.10
N HIS A 283 -5.41 12.83 -20.42
CA HIS A 283 -4.05 12.66 -20.92
C HIS A 283 -3.27 13.99 -20.71
N PRO A 284 -2.05 13.95 -20.18
CA PRO A 284 -1.32 15.19 -19.79
C PRO A 284 -0.89 16.07 -20.95
N ARG A 285 -0.84 15.58 -22.19
CA ARG A 285 -0.32 16.31 -23.37
C ARG A 285 -1.26 16.30 -24.59
N GLU A 286 -2.18 15.37 -24.68
CA GLU A 286 -3.06 15.18 -25.81
C GLU A 286 -4.52 15.29 -25.40
N ASP A 287 -5.40 15.64 -26.32
CA ASP A 287 -6.83 15.87 -26.10
C ASP A 287 -7.60 14.54 -25.95
N TYR A 288 -7.19 13.71 -25.02
CA TYR A 288 -7.84 12.43 -24.73
C TYR A 288 -8.16 12.28 -23.25
N ILE A 289 -9.23 11.53 -22.98
CA ILE A 289 -9.68 11.20 -21.64
C ILE A 289 -9.83 9.68 -21.56
N GLY A 290 -9.31 9.09 -20.54
CA GLY A 290 -9.55 7.70 -20.19
C GLY A 290 -10.57 7.61 -19.05
N ILE A 291 -11.51 6.69 -19.21
CA ILE A 291 -12.59 6.45 -18.25
C ILE A 291 -12.67 4.95 -18.02
N HIS A 292 -12.65 4.51 -16.76
CA HIS A 292 -12.87 3.11 -16.42
C HIS A 292 -13.94 2.96 -15.35
N GLY A 293 -14.65 1.88 -15.44
CA GLY A 293 -15.65 1.48 -14.44
C GLY A 293 -15.22 0.23 -13.69
N SER A 294 -16.19 -0.46 -13.12
CA SER A 294 -16.00 -1.78 -12.49
C SER A 294 -15.87 -2.94 -13.51
N GLU A 295 -15.94 -2.63 -14.81
CA GLU A 295 -15.86 -3.58 -15.93
C GLU A 295 -14.41 -3.92 -16.30
N LYS A 296 -14.26 -4.83 -17.27
CA LYS A 296 -12.98 -5.20 -17.89
C LYS A 296 -12.65 -4.31 -19.10
N ALA A 297 -12.99 -3.03 -19.04
CA ALA A 297 -12.82 -2.12 -20.17
C ALA A 297 -12.38 -0.72 -19.71
N ILE A 298 -11.51 -0.10 -20.50
CA ILE A 298 -11.12 1.29 -20.40
C ILE A 298 -11.63 1.98 -21.64
N GLU A 299 -12.49 2.98 -21.48
CA GLU A 299 -13.02 3.79 -22.57
C GLU A 299 -12.13 5.00 -22.80
N ILE A 300 -11.68 5.18 -24.02
CA ILE A 300 -10.88 6.34 -24.42
C ILE A 300 -11.75 7.27 -25.25
N TRP A 301 -11.89 8.50 -24.77
CA TRP A 301 -12.66 9.54 -25.38
C TRP A 301 -11.73 10.63 -25.88
N ARG A 302 -12.04 11.20 -27.04
CA ARG A 302 -11.30 12.30 -27.64
C ARG A 302 -12.05 13.60 -27.44
N ILE A 303 -11.32 14.64 -27.06
CA ILE A 303 -11.82 16.02 -27.01
C ILE A 303 -11.60 16.64 -28.40
N ARG A 304 -12.66 17.17 -29.02
CA ARG A 304 -12.56 17.86 -30.32
C ARG A 304 -12.08 19.28 -30.10
N SER A 305 -11.20 19.76 -30.97
CA SER A 305 -10.82 21.18 -31.02
C SER A 305 -12.02 22.06 -31.41
N GLY A 306 -12.01 23.35 -31.03
CA GLY A 306 -13.11 24.28 -31.32
C GLY A 306 -13.49 24.34 -32.81
N ILE A 307 -12.50 24.26 -33.73
CA ILE A 307 -12.75 24.21 -35.18
C ILE A 307 -13.45 22.92 -35.59
N GLU A 308 -13.14 21.79 -34.99
CA GLU A 308 -13.77 20.49 -35.25
C GLU A 308 -15.21 20.49 -34.73
N VAL A 309 -15.48 21.13 -33.59
CA VAL A 309 -16.83 21.27 -33.01
C VAL A 309 -17.72 22.12 -33.91
N GLN A 310 -17.22 23.27 -34.39
CA GLN A 310 -17.96 24.13 -35.34
C GLN A 310 -18.32 23.36 -36.64
N LYS A 311 -17.36 22.62 -37.20
CA LYS A 311 -17.61 21.78 -38.40
C LYS A 311 -18.63 20.67 -38.11
N ALA A 312 -18.62 20.08 -36.94
CA ALA A 312 -19.58 19.04 -36.56
C ALA A 312 -20.98 19.62 -36.36
N LEU A 313 -21.14 20.79 -35.75
CA LEU A 313 -22.38 21.51 -35.58
C LEU A 313 -22.97 21.94 -36.95
N ALA A 314 -22.15 22.47 -37.86
CA ALA A 314 -22.56 22.83 -39.21
C ALA A 314 -23.08 21.61 -39.98
N ARG A 315 -22.39 20.45 -39.91
CA ARG A 315 -22.86 19.18 -40.51
C ARG A 315 -24.16 18.70 -39.92
N LYS A 316 -24.36 18.81 -38.61
CA LYS A 316 -25.59 18.40 -37.92
C LYS A 316 -26.76 19.29 -38.29
N ARG A 317 -26.54 20.63 -38.35
CA ARG A 317 -27.54 21.60 -38.85
C ARG A 317 -27.96 21.25 -40.28
N LYS A 318 -27.00 20.96 -41.16
CA LYS A 318 -27.28 20.56 -42.56
C LYS A 318 -28.11 19.28 -42.61
N ARG A 319 -27.72 18.22 -41.87
CA ARG A 319 -28.49 16.95 -41.84
C ARG A 319 -29.89 17.12 -41.23
N ARG A 320 -30.05 18.04 -40.26
CA ARG A 320 -31.36 18.36 -39.67
C ARG A 320 -32.24 19.05 -40.69
N LYS A 321 -31.73 20.08 -41.39
CA LYS A 321 -32.45 20.74 -42.48
C LYS A 321 -32.82 19.74 -43.61
N GLU A 322 -31.94 18.85 -43.99
CA GLU A 322 -32.21 17.79 -44.99
C GLU A 322 -33.34 16.84 -44.53
N LYS A 323 -33.35 16.41 -43.25
CA LYS A 323 -34.39 15.58 -42.68
C LYS A 323 -35.73 16.32 -42.52
N GLU A 324 -35.70 17.62 -42.16
CA GLU A 324 -36.87 18.45 -42.08
C GLU A 324 -37.50 18.69 -43.46
N VAL A 325 -36.69 18.93 -44.50
CA VAL A 325 -37.12 19.00 -45.89
C VAL A 325 -37.71 17.67 -46.37
N GLN A 326 -37.11 16.53 -46.07
CA GLN A 326 -37.68 15.22 -46.40
C GLN A 326 -39.00 14.96 -45.66
N ARG A 327 -39.11 15.30 -44.38
CA ARG A 327 -40.37 15.16 -43.64
C ARG A 327 -41.47 16.16 -44.05
N ALA A 328 -41.08 17.34 -44.54
CA ALA A 328 -41.99 18.31 -45.14
C ALA A 328 -42.49 17.83 -46.52
N ALA A 329 -41.64 17.22 -47.32
CA ALA A 329 -42.01 16.60 -48.58
C ALA A 329 -43.02 15.43 -48.41
N ASP A 330 -42.88 14.65 -47.32
CA ASP A 330 -43.80 13.55 -46.97
C ASP A 330 -45.16 14.01 -46.40
N LYS A 331 -45.33 15.32 -45.97
CA LYS A 331 -46.51 15.78 -45.24
C LYS A 331 -47.21 17.04 -45.80
N GLU A 332 -46.95 17.52 -47.01
CA GLU A 332 -47.63 18.71 -47.61
C GLU A 332 -47.95 19.89 -46.64
N VAL A 333 -47.10 20.16 -45.64
CA VAL A 333 -47.29 21.22 -44.65
C VAL A 333 -46.22 22.29 -44.78
N ALA A 334 -46.65 23.56 -45.00
CA ALA A 334 -45.75 24.70 -45.11
C ALA A 334 -44.87 24.88 -43.91
N VAL A 335 -43.59 24.92 -44.13
CA VAL A 335 -42.57 25.17 -43.07
C VAL A 335 -42.50 26.66 -42.78
N ALA A 336 -42.88 27.07 -41.59
CA ALA A 336 -42.59 28.41 -41.09
C ALA A 336 -41.07 28.52 -40.80
N GLU A 337 -40.43 29.48 -41.46
CA GLU A 337 -39.03 29.83 -41.21
C GLU A 337 -38.91 30.41 -39.79
N VAL A 338 -38.43 29.64 -38.89
CA VAL A 338 -37.97 30.13 -37.57
C VAL A 338 -36.45 30.34 -37.66
N ASP A 339 -36.06 31.54 -38.05
CA ASP A 339 -34.68 32.00 -37.95
C ASP A 339 -34.34 32.24 -36.47
N ASN A 340 -33.87 31.23 -35.77
CA ASN A 340 -33.12 31.41 -34.55
C ASN A 340 -31.62 31.39 -34.93
N GLU A 341 -31.08 32.52 -35.29
CA GLU A 341 -29.67 32.82 -35.27
C GLU A 341 -29.21 32.86 -33.79
N LYS A 342 -28.99 31.70 -33.20
CA LYS A 342 -28.15 31.62 -32.00
C LYS A 342 -26.71 31.62 -32.49
N SER A 343 -25.95 32.60 -31.98
CA SER A 343 -24.53 32.81 -32.18
C SER A 343 -23.73 31.50 -32.15
N ASP A 344 -22.75 31.38 -33.06
CA ASP A 344 -21.86 30.22 -33.18
C ASP A 344 -20.79 30.16 -32.06
N ASP A 345 -21.18 30.59 -30.87
CA ASP A 345 -20.29 30.57 -29.72
C ASP A 345 -19.99 29.14 -29.30
N ILE A 346 -18.71 28.81 -29.28
CA ILE A 346 -18.17 27.50 -28.82
C ILE A 346 -18.64 27.20 -27.40
N ALA A 347 -18.89 28.24 -26.60
CA ALA A 347 -19.40 28.16 -25.25
C ALA A 347 -20.82 27.56 -25.16
N SER A 348 -21.65 27.64 -26.21
CA SER A 348 -23.02 27.14 -26.26
C SER A 348 -23.13 25.73 -26.89
N ALA A 349 -22.01 25.12 -27.29
CA ALA A 349 -22.01 23.80 -27.94
C ALA A 349 -22.43 22.70 -26.96
N PRO A 350 -23.29 21.73 -27.37
CA PRO A 350 -23.66 20.62 -26.51
C PRO A 350 -22.45 19.73 -26.24
N VAL A 351 -22.29 19.30 -25.01
CA VAL A 351 -21.15 18.51 -24.51
C VAL A 351 -20.92 17.22 -25.31
N THR A 352 -21.99 16.59 -25.80
CA THR A 352 -21.94 15.38 -26.64
C THR A 352 -21.24 15.57 -28.00
N GLU A 353 -21.09 16.82 -28.48
CA GLU A 353 -20.33 17.08 -29.72
C GLU A 353 -18.87 17.39 -29.45
N VAL A 354 -18.53 17.75 -28.20
CA VAL A 354 -17.15 18.02 -27.78
C VAL A 354 -16.43 16.71 -27.47
N PHE A 355 -17.06 15.81 -26.72
CA PHE A 355 -16.50 14.53 -26.31
C PHE A 355 -16.99 13.42 -27.23
N VAL A 356 -16.05 12.67 -27.81
CA VAL A 356 -16.35 11.59 -28.76
C VAL A 356 -15.61 10.31 -28.35
N SER A 357 -16.37 9.21 -28.27
CA SER A 357 -15.76 7.91 -28.02
C SER A 357 -14.77 7.57 -29.15
N HIS A 358 -13.54 7.22 -28.79
CA HIS A 358 -12.47 6.89 -29.74
C HIS A 358 -12.21 5.39 -29.80
N ALA A 359 -11.90 4.75 -28.67
CA ALA A 359 -11.60 3.34 -28.57
C ALA A 359 -12.05 2.76 -27.23
N ILE A 360 -12.30 1.45 -27.20
CA ILE A 360 -12.61 0.70 -25.99
C ILE A 360 -11.56 -0.39 -25.85
N VAL A 361 -10.67 -0.23 -24.88
CA VAL A 361 -9.61 -1.19 -24.55
C VAL A 361 -10.16 -2.23 -23.60
N ARG A 362 -10.19 -3.50 -24.00
CA ARG A 362 -10.61 -4.63 -23.17
C ARG A 362 -9.40 -5.23 -22.47
N THR A 363 -9.47 -5.31 -21.14
CA THR A 363 -8.41 -5.83 -20.26
C THR A 363 -8.67 -7.29 -19.86
N GLY A 364 -7.63 -8.02 -19.48
CA GLY A 364 -7.72 -9.41 -19.04
C GLY A 364 -8.48 -9.62 -17.73
N GLY A 365 -8.54 -8.59 -16.88
CA GLY A 365 -9.23 -8.57 -15.58
C GLY A 365 -10.05 -7.30 -15.39
N LYS A 366 -10.79 -7.20 -14.28
CA LYS A 366 -11.45 -5.94 -13.88
C LYS A 366 -10.38 -4.88 -13.63
N VAL A 367 -10.57 -3.68 -14.18
CA VAL A 367 -9.63 -2.58 -14.02
C VAL A 367 -9.78 -1.97 -12.63
N ARG A 368 -8.67 -1.84 -11.91
CA ARG A 368 -8.63 -1.12 -10.65
C ARG A 368 -8.24 0.34 -10.84
N SER A 369 -7.17 0.56 -11.58
CA SER A 369 -6.66 1.88 -11.95
C SER A 369 -5.91 1.79 -13.26
N PHE A 370 -5.76 2.91 -13.92
CA PHE A 370 -4.87 3.05 -15.07
C PHE A 370 -4.14 4.39 -14.98
N ASP A 371 -3.01 4.48 -15.63
CA ASP A 371 -2.26 5.73 -15.80
C ASP A 371 -1.70 5.83 -17.22
N TRP A 372 -1.50 7.07 -17.65
CA TRP A 372 -1.00 7.37 -18.98
C TRP A 372 0.53 7.30 -19.04
N VAL A 373 1.04 6.63 -20.07
CA VAL A 373 2.46 6.64 -20.37
C VAL A 373 2.84 7.98 -21.01
N ARG A 374 3.75 8.71 -20.41
CA ARG A 374 4.20 10.01 -20.88
C ARG A 374 5.29 9.89 -21.96
N ALA A 375 5.07 9.10 -22.99
CA ALA A 375 5.96 9.00 -24.12
C ALA A 375 5.89 10.27 -24.99
N LYS A 376 6.97 10.57 -25.75
CA LYS A 376 6.92 11.63 -26.77
C LYS A 376 5.82 11.33 -27.77
N SER A 377 5.06 12.37 -28.14
CA SER A 377 3.97 12.34 -29.11
C SER A 377 4.33 11.51 -30.35
N GLY A 378 3.63 10.38 -30.49
CA GLY A 378 3.74 9.44 -31.59
C GLY A 378 2.39 9.20 -32.24
N ARG A 379 2.31 8.24 -33.17
CA ARG A 379 1.04 7.79 -33.77
C ARG A 379 0.17 6.97 -32.82
N SER A 380 0.62 6.69 -31.60
CA SER A 380 -0.09 5.87 -30.64
C SER A 380 0.05 6.44 -29.22
N ILE A 381 -1.03 6.36 -28.47
CA ILE A 381 -1.07 6.67 -27.03
C ILE A 381 -0.90 5.36 -26.27
N GLN A 382 -0.09 5.40 -25.21
CA GLN A 382 0.14 4.23 -24.38
C GLN A 382 -0.46 4.45 -22.99
N LEU A 383 -0.99 3.39 -22.41
CA LEU A 383 -1.53 3.36 -21.05
C LEU A 383 -1.13 2.08 -20.35
N VAL A 384 -1.04 2.16 -19.02
CA VAL A 384 -0.81 1.01 -18.14
C VAL A 384 -2.02 0.85 -17.24
N ALA A 385 -2.52 -0.38 -17.15
CA ALA A 385 -3.65 -0.73 -16.31
C ALA A 385 -3.24 -1.74 -15.24
N ALA A 386 -3.60 -1.48 -13.99
CA ALA A 386 -3.57 -2.45 -12.91
C ALA A 386 -4.93 -3.12 -12.81
N THR A 387 -4.94 -4.45 -12.82
CA THR A 387 -6.17 -5.23 -12.75
C THR A 387 -6.35 -5.86 -11.37
N THR A 388 -7.59 -6.10 -10.99
CA THR A 388 -7.91 -6.80 -9.73
C THR A 388 -7.42 -8.26 -9.70
N ASN A 389 -7.01 -8.79 -10.86
CA ASN A 389 -6.49 -10.15 -11.01
C ASN A 389 -4.98 -10.25 -10.75
N ASN A 390 -4.38 -9.28 -10.06
CA ASN A 390 -2.94 -9.28 -9.78
C ASN A 390 -2.08 -9.28 -11.06
N GLN A 391 -2.42 -8.41 -12.01
CA GLN A 391 -1.71 -8.25 -13.28
C GLN A 391 -1.52 -6.78 -13.60
N LEU A 392 -0.40 -6.47 -14.25
CA LEU A 392 -0.14 -5.18 -14.89
C LEU A 392 -0.13 -5.38 -16.41
N GLU A 393 -0.91 -4.61 -17.13
CA GLU A 393 -1.04 -4.68 -18.58
C GLU A 393 -0.75 -3.33 -19.21
N ALA A 394 0.06 -3.31 -20.26
CA ALA A 394 0.34 -2.12 -21.04
C ALA A 394 -0.32 -2.24 -22.40
N TYR A 395 -0.97 -1.16 -22.82
CA TYR A 395 -1.68 -1.07 -24.08
C TYR A 395 -1.20 0.11 -24.91
N SER A 396 -1.20 -0.07 -26.23
CA SER A 396 -0.96 0.98 -27.21
C SER A 396 -2.22 1.19 -28.06
N VAL A 397 -2.73 2.42 -28.08
CA VAL A 397 -3.95 2.80 -28.80
C VAL A 397 -3.58 3.70 -29.99
N ASN A 398 -4.05 3.39 -31.15
CA ASN A 398 -3.75 4.13 -32.37
C ASN A 398 -4.53 5.45 -32.43
N THR A 399 -3.81 6.56 -32.64
CA THR A 399 -4.40 7.92 -32.77
C THR A 399 -4.60 8.36 -34.21
N ALA A 400 -4.16 7.57 -35.21
CA ALA A 400 -4.16 7.95 -36.61
C ALA A 400 -5.58 8.19 -37.16
N LYS A 401 -5.80 9.37 -37.77
CA LYS A 401 -7.07 9.80 -38.40
C LYS A 401 -7.28 9.20 -39.82
N GLY A 402 -6.73 8.02 -40.12
CA GLY A 402 -6.90 7.38 -41.45
C GLY A 402 -8.27 6.72 -41.61
N LYS A 403 -8.68 6.46 -42.90
CA LYS A 403 -9.79 5.54 -43.16
C LYS A 403 -9.44 4.22 -42.45
N LYS A 404 -10.29 3.75 -41.56
CA LYS A 404 -10.15 2.45 -40.92
C LYS A 404 -10.19 1.41 -42.07
N ASP A 405 -9.11 0.73 -42.32
CA ASP A 405 -9.13 -0.56 -42.96
C ASP A 405 -9.80 -1.49 -41.95
N GLU A 406 -10.79 -2.27 -42.39
CA GLU A 406 -11.70 -3.05 -41.51
C GLU A 406 -10.94 -4.08 -40.63
N ASP A 407 -9.64 -4.30 -40.87
CA ASP A 407 -8.78 -5.28 -40.21
C ASP A 407 -7.79 -4.69 -39.19
N GLU A 408 -7.69 -3.35 -39.01
CA GLU A 408 -6.82 -2.76 -38.01
C GLU A 408 -7.50 -2.69 -36.65
N GLU A 409 -6.98 -3.43 -35.66
CA GLU A 409 -7.40 -3.34 -34.26
C GLU A 409 -7.10 -1.92 -33.72
N ASP A 410 -8.09 -1.31 -33.07
CA ASP A 410 -7.99 0.05 -32.48
C ASP A 410 -6.90 0.14 -31.41
N TYR A 411 -6.50 -1.01 -30.82
CA TYR A 411 -5.51 -1.08 -29.76
C TYR A 411 -4.75 -2.41 -29.77
N ASN A 412 -3.50 -2.40 -29.27
CA ASN A 412 -2.66 -3.59 -29.10
C ASN A 412 -2.16 -3.69 -27.67
N ARG A 413 -2.18 -4.90 -27.10
CA ARG A 413 -1.54 -5.18 -25.81
C ARG A 413 -0.04 -5.37 -26.03
N THR A 414 0.76 -4.45 -25.50
CA THR A 414 2.22 -4.45 -25.65
C THR A 414 2.92 -5.36 -24.65
N LEU A 415 2.47 -5.38 -23.40
CA LEU A 415 3.06 -6.19 -22.33
C LEU A 415 2.00 -6.59 -21.33
N ALA A 416 2.20 -7.76 -20.71
CA ALA A 416 1.49 -8.18 -19.50
C ALA A 416 2.48 -8.79 -18.52
N ILE A 417 2.47 -8.29 -17.29
CA ILE A 417 3.21 -8.87 -16.18
C ILE A 417 2.25 -9.72 -15.37
N ASP A 418 2.37 -11.04 -15.46
CA ASP A 418 1.51 -12.02 -14.79
C ASP A 418 2.28 -13.24 -14.27
N ILE A 419 3.52 -13.42 -14.73
CA ILE A 419 4.34 -14.58 -14.36
C ILE A 419 4.62 -14.63 -12.85
N PRO A 420 5.05 -13.55 -12.18
CA PRO A 420 5.41 -13.59 -10.77
C PRO A 420 4.22 -13.57 -9.79
N GLY A 421 2.98 -13.78 -10.26
CA GLY A 421 1.82 -13.74 -9.37
C GLY A 421 0.69 -14.68 -9.78
N HIS A 422 -0.15 -15.06 -8.83
CA HIS A 422 -1.38 -15.80 -9.10
C HIS A 422 -2.52 -14.85 -9.49
N ARG A 423 -3.34 -15.27 -10.46
CA ARG A 423 -4.51 -14.50 -10.91
C ARG A 423 -5.71 -14.62 -9.96
N THR A 424 -5.80 -15.75 -9.28
CA THR A 424 -6.87 -16.08 -8.34
C THR A 424 -6.28 -16.42 -6.97
N ASP A 425 -7.13 -16.66 -5.99
CA ASP A 425 -6.76 -17.08 -4.64
C ASP A 425 -5.95 -18.39 -4.65
N ILE A 426 -4.98 -18.45 -3.75
CA ILE A 426 -4.11 -19.62 -3.61
C ILE A 426 -4.79 -20.58 -2.63
N ARG A 427 -5.09 -21.79 -3.09
CA ARG A 427 -5.83 -22.80 -2.32
C ARG A 427 -4.96 -23.85 -1.67
N SER A 428 -3.81 -24.15 -2.25
CA SER A 428 -2.92 -25.19 -1.75
C SER A 428 -1.47 -24.77 -1.82
N LEU A 429 -0.74 -25.16 -0.79
CA LEU A 429 0.71 -25.05 -0.68
C LEU A 429 1.31 -26.43 -0.41
N ALA A 430 2.44 -26.71 -1.02
CA ALA A 430 3.26 -27.88 -0.71
C ALA A 430 4.73 -27.49 -0.74
N LEU A 431 5.51 -27.97 0.22
CA LEU A 431 6.96 -27.81 0.27
C LEU A 431 7.65 -29.06 -0.24
N SER A 432 8.83 -28.88 -0.88
CA SER A 432 9.71 -29.98 -1.24
C SER A 432 10.41 -30.54 0.00
N SER A 433 10.94 -31.77 -0.10
CA SER A 433 11.60 -32.44 1.02
C SER A 433 12.88 -31.73 1.50
N ASP A 434 13.50 -30.91 0.62
CA ASP A 434 14.71 -30.13 0.90
C ASP A 434 14.41 -28.67 1.33
N ASP A 435 13.15 -28.31 1.52
CA ASP A 435 12.67 -26.95 1.89
C ASP A 435 13.09 -25.82 0.92
N ARG A 436 13.54 -26.17 -0.31
CA ARG A 436 14.00 -25.19 -1.29
C ARG A 436 12.94 -24.76 -2.28
N MET A 437 12.02 -25.67 -2.60
CA MET A 437 10.95 -25.40 -3.57
C MET A 437 9.60 -25.39 -2.88
N LEU A 438 8.77 -24.45 -3.32
CA LEU A 438 7.37 -24.34 -2.90
C LEU A 438 6.48 -24.47 -4.12
N ALA A 439 5.53 -25.36 -4.08
CA ALA A 439 4.43 -25.43 -5.04
C ALA A 439 3.22 -24.67 -4.48
N SER A 440 2.66 -23.76 -5.26
CA SER A 440 1.42 -23.07 -4.95
C SER A 440 0.41 -23.30 -6.06
N ALA A 441 -0.77 -23.75 -5.70
CA ALA A 441 -1.82 -24.09 -6.66
C ALA A 441 -3.03 -23.18 -6.49
N SER A 442 -3.54 -22.70 -7.63
CA SER A 442 -4.72 -21.84 -7.72
C SER A 442 -5.62 -22.29 -8.86
N ASN A 443 -6.72 -21.60 -9.09
CA ASN A 443 -7.55 -21.88 -10.26
C ASN A 443 -6.82 -21.51 -11.56
N GLY A 444 -6.53 -22.50 -12.37
CA GLY A 444 -5.90 -22.35 -13.68
C GLY A 444 -4.37 -22.29 -13.68
N SER A 445 -3.70 -22.31 -12.53
CA SER A 445 -2.23 -22.27 -12.52
C SER A 445 -1.61 -22.94 -11.29
N LEU A 446 -0.59 -23.76 -11.55
CA LEU A 446 0.35 -24.28 -10.58
C LEU A 446 1.69 -23.56 -10.79
N LYS A 447 2.22 -22.97 -9.73
CA LYS A 447 3.51 -22.27 -9.76
C LYS A 447 4.51 -22.91 -8.81
N ILE A 448 5.74 -23.02 -9.27
CA ILE A 448 6.85 -23.53 -8.47
C ILE A 448 7.78 -22.36 -8.18
N TRP A 449 8.05 -22.13 -6.91
CA TRP A 449 8.86 -21.03 -6.40
C TRP A 449 10.13 -21.55 -5.75
N ASN A 450 11.17 -20.76 -5.83
CA ASN A 450 12.33 -20.93 -4.97
C ASN A 450 12.09 -20.15 -3.67
N VAL A 451 12.04 -20.83 -2.54
CA VAL A 451 11.77 -20.23 -1.22
C VAL A 451 12.81 -19.17 -0.85
N ARG A 452 14.08 -19.41 -1.18
CA ARG A 452 15.19 -18.52 -0.83
C ARG A 452 15.21 -17.22 -1.65
N THR A 453 15.05 -17.34 -3.00
CA THR A 453 15.13 -16.22 -3.93
C THR A 453 13.78 -15.59 -4.22
N GLN A 454 12.64 -16.19 -3.78
CA GLN A 454 11.26 -15.76 -4.03
C GLN A 454 10.91 -15.69 -5.52
N SER A 455 11.74 -16.23 -6.38
CA SER A 455 11.51 -16.21 -7.82
C SER A 455 10.60 -17.36 -8.26
N CYS A 456 9.69 -17.09 -9.19
CA CYS A 456 8.90 -18.12 -9.84
C CYS A 456 9.78 -18.90 -10.82
N LEU A 457 10.03 -20.19 -10.54
CA LEU A 457 10.82 -21.04 -11.39
C LEU A 457 10.04 -21.54 -12.60
N ARG A 458 8.81 -22.00 -12.36
CA ARG A 458 7.94 -22.57 -13.39
C ARG A 458 6.49 -22.18 -13.17
N THR A 459 5.77 -21.97 -14.25
CA THR A 459 4.31 -21.81 -14.27
C THR A 459 3.72 -22.88 -15.15
N LEU A 460 2.80 -23.65 -14.61
CA LEU A 460 2.11 -24.77 -15.27
C LEU A 460 0.61 -24.48 -15.30
N GLU A 461 -0.05 -24.79 -16.39
CA GLU A 461 -1.51 -24.67 -16.49
C GLU A 461 -2.14 -25.91 -15.87
N CYS A 462 -3.05 -25.73 -14.94
CA CYS A 462 -3.81 -26.79 -14.28
C CYS A 462 -5.30 -26.46 -14.20
N GLY A 463 -6.14 -27.41 -13.87
CA GLY A 463 -7.53 -27.17 -13.57
C GLY A 463 -7.75 -26.36 -12.29
N TYR A 464 -8.97 -26.38 -11.72
CA TYR A 464 -9.23 -25.74 -10.42
C TYR A 464 -8.60 -26.59 -9.31
N ALA A 465 -7.38 -26.24 -8.92
CA ALA A 465 -6.62 -26.97 -7.91
C ALA A 465 -7.15 -26.71 -6.50
N LEU A 466 -7.35 -27.79 -5.72
CA LEU A 466 -7.76 -27.73 -4.31
C LEU A 466 -6.64 -28.22 -3.38
N CYS A 467 -5.86 -29.20 -3.81
CA CYS A 467 -4.74 -29.76 -3.05
C CYS A 467 -3.56 -30.07 -3.97
N SER A 468 -2.37 -30.06 -3.42
CA SER A 468 -1.13 -30.38 -4.12
C SER A 468 -0.17 -31.11 -3.21
N ALA A 469 0.68 -31.98 -3.79
CA ALA A 469 1.73 -32.66 -3.04
C ALA A 469 2.94 -32.92 -3.94
N PHE A 470 4.16 -32.73 -3.40
CA PHE A 470 5.40 -33.20 -4.02
C PHE A 470 5.49 -34.73 -3.89
N LEU A 471 5.92 -35.38 -4.94
CA LEU A 471 6.28 -36.78 -4.88
C LEU A 471 7.73 -36.94 -4.42
N PRO A 472 8.08 -38.10 -3.83
CA PRO A 472 9.43 -38.36 -3.40
C PRO A 472 10.47 -38.16 -4.51
N GLY A 473 11.53 -37.45 -4.21
CA GLY A 473 12.56 -37.01 -5.16
C GLY A 473 12.34 -35.62 -5.74
N ASP A 474 11.25 -34.91 -5.36
CA ASP A 474 10.97 -33.48 -5.61
C ASP A 474 10.97 -33.06 -7.10
N LYS A 475 10.82 -34.01 -8.02
CA LYS A 475 10.76 -33.75 -9.47
C LYS A 475 9.34 -33.64 -10.01
N ILE A 476 8.40 -34.26 -9.33
CA ILE A 476 7.02 -34.40 -9.78
C ILE A 476 6.09 -33.85 -8.72
N VAL A 477 5.05 -33.11 -9.17
CA VAL A 477 3.98 -32.60 -8.33
C VAL A 477 2.65 -33.19 -8.80
N VAL A 478 1.86 -33.64 -7.87
CA VAL A 478 0.48 -34.09 -8.12
C VAL A 478 -0.48 -33.01 -7.60
N VAL A 479 -1.47 -32.69 -8.41
CA VAL A 479 -2.51 -31.73 -8.10
C VAL A 479 -3.87 -32.41 -8.15
N GLY A 480 -4.67 -32.19 -7.13
CA GLY A 480 -6.06 -32.66 -7.10
C GLY A 480 -7.02 -31.51 -7.44
N ASN A 481 -7.89 -31.77 -8.41
CA ASN A 481 -8.80 -30.78 -8.97
C ASN A 481 -10.22 -30.89 -8.43
N LYS A 482 -10.98 -29.80 -8.60
CA LYS A 482 -12.40 -29.73 -8.28
C LYS A 482 -13.23 -30.73 -9.13
N ASP A 483 -12.77 -31.07 -10.33
CA ASP A 483 -13.46 -31.98 -11.25
C ASP A 483 -13.17 -33.46 -10.97
N GLY A 484 -12.52 -33.78 -9.83
CA GLY A 484 -12.21 -35.16 -9.46
C GLY A 484 -10.99 -35.76 -10.17
N GLN A 485 -10.23 -34.95 -10.89
CA GLN A 485 -9.04 -35.39 -11.61
C GLN A 485 -7.77 -35.19 -10.77
N LEU A 486 -6.81 -36.09 -10.97
CA LEU A 486 -5.44 -35.96 -10.49
C LEU A 486 -4.55 -35.64 -11.70
N GLU A 487 -3.91 -34.50 -11.68
CA GLU A 487 -2.95 -34.06 -12.68
C GLU A 487 -1.53 -34.25 -12.14
N VAL A 488 -0.68 -34.89 -12.95
CA VAL A 488 0.72 -35.20 -12.58
C VAL A 488 1.64 -34.36 -13.47
N PHE A 489 2.42 -33.49 -12.85
CA PHE A 489 3.32 -32.57 -13.53
C PHE A 489 4.78 -32.88 -13.28
N ASP A 490 5.60 -32.85 -14.31
CA ASP A 490 7.06 -32.85 -14.17
C ASP A 490 7.58 -31.40 -14.15
N ILE A 491 8.29 -31.06 -13.09
CA ILE A 491 8.86 -29.72 -12.88
C ILE A 491 9.98 -29.43 -13.87
N ALA A 492 10.81 -30.45 -14.17
CA ALA A 492 11.98 -30.28 -15.01
C ALA A 492 11.62 -29.97 -16.46
N SER A 493 10.70 -30.75 -17.04
CA SER A 493 10.22 -30.57 -18.41
C SER A 493 9.10 -29.52 -18.54
N SER A 494 8.51 -29.11 -17.43
CA SER A 494 7.34 -28.21 -17.37
C SER A 494 6.14 -28.75 -18.15
N THR A 495 5.93 -30.06 -18.15
CA THR A 495 4.87 -30.74 -18.90
C THR A 495 3.94 -31.51 -17.97
N LEU A 496 2.68 -31.61 -18.41
CA LEU A 496 1.70 -32.52 -17.82
C LEU A 496 2.05 -33.94 -18.26
N LEU A 497 2.35 -34.82 -17.31
CA LEU A 497 2.67 -36.21 -17.57
C LEU A 497 1.44 -37.05 -17.75
N ASP A 498 0.46 -36.95 -16.87
CA ASP A 498 -0.77 -37.76 -16.89
C ASP A 498 -1.94 -37.02 -16.25
N THR A 499 -3.16 -37.32 -16.71
CA THR A 499 -4.41 -36.81 -16.11
C THR A 499 -5.29 -38.01 -15.81
N ILE A 500 -5.54 -38.27 -14.54
CA ILE A 500 -6.25 -39.44 -14.07
C ILE A 500 -7.62 -39.01 -13.54
N SER A 501 -8.71 -39.56 -14.10
CA SER A 501 -10.05 -39.41 -13.53
C SER A 501 -10.17 -40.27 -12.28
N ALA A 502 -9.73 -39.71 -11.15
CA ALA A 502 -9.61 -40.43 -9.89
C ALA A 502 -10.94 -40.60 -9.18
N HIS A 503 -11.74 -39.53 -9.13
CA HIS A 503 -12.98 -39.47 -8.34
C HIS A 503 -14.12 -38.84 -9.15
N GLU A 504 -15.36 -39.04 -8.69
CA GLU A 504 -16.56 -38.42 -9.28
C GLU A 504 -16.84 -37.03 -8.70
N GLY A 505 -16.25 -36.72 -7.56
CA GLY A 505 -16.39 -35.43 -6.86
C GLY A 505 -15.04 -34.72 -6.67
N PRO A 506 -15.04 -33.49 -6.14
CA PRO A 506 -13.81 -32.72 -5.92
C PRO A 506 -12.83 -33.45 -4.99
N VAL A 507 -11.54 -33.37 -5.33
CA VAL A 507 -10.45 -33.91 -4.51
C VAL A 507 -10.00 -32.86 -3.52
N TRP A 508 -10.37 -32.99 -2.27
CA TRP A 508 -10.08 -32.02 -1.23
C TRP A 508 -8.69 -32.19 -0.61
N SER A 509 -8.20 -33.42 -0.53
CA SER A 509 -6.94 -33.69 0.17
C SER A 509 -6.11 -34.74 -0.55
N LEU A 510 -4.83 -34.53 -0.57
CA LEU A 510 -3.78 -35.44 -1.03
C LEU A 510 -2.71 -35.56 0.05
N HIS A 511 -2.30 -36.76 0.36
CA HIS A 511 -1.18 -36.99 1.28
C HIS A 511 -0.29 -38.13 0.78
N VAL A 512 1.02 -37.90 0.78
CA VAL A 512 2.00 -38.92 0.41
C VAL A 512 2.26 -39.83 1.61
N HIS A 513 2.31 -41.12 1.37
CA HIS A 513 2.65 -42.10 2.42
C HIS A 513 4.11 -41.89 2.87
N PRO A 514 4.42 -41.98 4.19
CA PRO A 514 5.77 -41.77 4.70
C PRO A 514 6.83 -42.64 4.07
N ASP A 515 6.48 -43.88 3.63
CA ASP A 515 7.38 -44.77 2.88
C ASP A 515 7.76 -44.27 1.47
N GLY A 516 7.12 -43.22 0.98
CA GLY A 516 7.38 -42.65 -0.33
C GLY A 516 6.94 -43.49 -1.52
N LYS A 517 6.13 -44.54 -1.33
CA LYS A 517 5.72 -45.48 -2.40
C LYS A 517 4.31 -45.29 -2.90
N SER A 518 3.49 -44.63 -2.14
CA SER A 518 2.08 -44.43 -2.44
C SER A 518 1.57 -43.05 -2.06
N VAL A 519 0.45 -42.66 -2.64
CA VAL A 519 -0.32 -41.44 -2.34
C VAL A 519 -1.77 -41.84 -2.05
N VAL A 520 -2.42 -41.11 -1.18
CA VAL A 520 -3.85 -41.21 -0.92
C VAL A 520 -4.55 -39.93 -1.35
N SER A 521 -5.66 -40.07 -2.06
CA SER A 521 -6.55 -38.99 -2.44
C SER A 521 -7.88 -39.13 -1.72
N GLY A 522 -8.39 -38.04 -1.13
CA GLY A 522 -9.71 -37.97 -0.50
C GLY A 522 -10.64 -37.04 -1.24
N SER A 523 -11.86 -37.48 -1.46
CA SER A 523 -12.85 -36.77 -2.23
C SER A 523 -14.21 -36.69 -1.55
N ALA A 524 -15.04 -35.76 -2.06
CA ALA A 524 -16.46 -35.66 -1.71
C ALA A 524 -17.30 -36.81 -2.25
N ASP A 525 -16.75 -37.76 -3.01
CA ASP A 525 -17.41 -39.02 -3.40
C ASP A 525 -17.47 -40.08 -2.28
N LYS A 526 -17.15 -39.71 -1.05
CA LYS A 526 -17.10 -40.56 0.16
C LYS A 526 -16.09 -41.69 0.04
N SER A 527 -15.04 -41.49 -0.76
CA SER A 527 -13.99 -42.50 -0.91
C SER A 527 -12.60 -41.90 -0.78
N ALA A 528 -11.71 -42.67 -0.14
CA ALA A 528 -10.28 -42.45 -0.19
C ALA A 528 -9.64 -43.53 -1.04
N LYS A 529 -8.90 -43.13 -2.08
CA LYS A 529 -8.23 -44.03 -3.02
C LYS A 529 -6.73 -43.98 -2.83
N PHE A 530 -6.11 -45.16 -2.85
CA PHE A 530 -4.68 -45.36 -2.70
C PHE A 530 -4.05 -45.63 -4.06
N TRP A 531 -2.98 -44.91 -4.35
CA TRP A 531 -2.27 -44.94 -5.61
C TRP A 531 -0.81 -45.28 -5.39
N ASN A 532 -0.33 -46.31 -6.07
CA ASN A 532 1.08 -46.71 -6.03
C ASN A 532 1.81 -46.14 -7.24
N PHE A 533 3.07 -45.78 -7.04
CA PHE A 533 3.96 -45.32 -8.09
C PHE A 533 4.54 -46.52 -8.84
N GLN A 534 4.32 -46.55 -10.16
CA GLN A 534 4.93 -47.52 -11.06
C GLN A 534 5.60 -46.80 -12.20
N VAL A 535 6.85 -47.22 -12.50
CA VAL A 535 7.61 -46.72 -13.66
C VAL A 535 7.29 -47.64 -14.84
N VAL A 536 6.50 -47.15 -15.79
CA VAL A 536 6.15 -47.84 -17.01
C VAL A 536 7.07 -47.35 -18.14
N GLN A 537 7.62 -48.27 -18.90
CA GLN A 537 8.37 -47.90 -20.12
C GLN A 537 7.37 -47.69 -21.25
N GLU A 538 7.16 -46.41 -21.64
CA GLU A 538 6.34 -46.06 -22.81
C GLU A 538 7.20 -45.92 -24.06
N GLU A 539 6.75 -46.51 -25.19
CA GLU A 539 7.39 -46.33 -26.48
C GLU A 539 7.06 -44.94 -27.06
N ILE A 540 8.08 -44.22 -27.49
CA ILE A 540 7.90 -42.92 -28.15
C ILE A 540 7.25 -43.18 -29.52
N PRO A 541 6.10 -42.53 -29.84
CA PRO A 541 5.45 -42.67 -31.14
C PRO A 541 6.44 -42.37 -32.29
N GLY A 542 6.66 -43.35 -33.15
CA GLY A 542 7.57 -43.22 -34.27
C GLY A 542 9.04 -43.65 -34.05
N THR A 543 9.39 -44.09 -32.86
CA THR A 543 10.74 -44.61 -32.57
C THR A 543 10.68 -45.87 -31.71
N LYS A 544 11.65 -46.79 -31.88
CA LYS A 544 11.79 -47.98 -31.03
C LYS A 544 12.43 -47.68 -29.62
N ARG A 545 12.49 -46.42 -29.25
CA ARG A 545 13.07 -46.02 -27.94
C ARG A 545 11.95 -45.93 -26.89
N THR A 546 12.17 -46.56 -25.75
CA THR A 546 11.29 -46.49 -24.59
C THR A 546 11.82 -45.44 -23.59
N THR A 547 10.94 -44.64 -23.06
CA THR A 547 11.24 -43.73 -21.96
C THR A 547 10.52 -44.20 -20.69
N PRO A 548 11.24 -44.21 -19.52
CA PRO A 548 10.60 -44.53 -18.27
C PRO A 548 9.65 -43.36 -17.86
N ARG A 549 8.39 -43.67 -17.72
CA ARG A 549 7.38 -42.70 -17.28
C ARG A 549 6.73 -43.15 -15.97
N LEU A 550 6.61 -42.23 -15.02
CA LEU A 550 5.92 -42.52 -13.76
C LEU A 550 4.42 -42.50 -13.98
N LYS A 551 3.77 -43.59 -13.58
CA LYS A 551 2.30 -43.72 -13.64
C LYS A 551 1.76 -44.03 -12.25
N LEU A 552 0.62 -43.41 -11.91
CA LEU A 552 -0.14 -43.74 -10.70
C LEU A 552 -1.13 -44.85 -10.99
N VAL A 553 -1.01 -45.94 -10.23
CA VAL A 553 -1.90 -47.10 -10.39
C VAL A 553 -2.74 -47.22 -9.12
N HIS A 554 -4.07 -47.26 -9.30
CA HIS A 554 -5.03 -47.46 -8.21
C HIS A 554 -4.87 -48.86 -7.61
N THR A 555 -4.78 -48.93 -6.27
CA THR A 555 -4.59 -50.21 -5.55
C THR A 555 -5.77 -50.55 -4.65
N ARG A 556 -6.20 -49.61 -3.83
CA ARG A 556 -7.23 -49.87 -2.81
C ARG A 556 -8.19 -48.67 -2.69
N THR A 557 -9.44 -48.94 -2.27
CA THR A 557 -10.40 -47.88 -1.98
C THR A 557 -10.97 -48.09 -0.59
N LEU A 558 -10.91 -47.05 0.24
CA LEU A 558 -11.59 -46.93 1.53
C LEU A 558 -12.89 -46.17 1.31
N LYS A 559 -14.05 -46.77 1.57
CA LYS A 559 -15.34 -46.08 1.56
C LYS A 559 -15.70 -45.64 2.99
N VAL A 560 -16.12 -44.41 3.14
CA VAL A 560 -16.49 -43.77 4.40
C VAL A 560 -17.96 -43.32 4.38
N SER A 561 -18.45 -42.85 5.50
CA SER A 561 -19.86 -42.47 5.69
C SER A 561 -20.23 -41.18 4.99
N ASP A 562 -19.31 -40.24 4.87
CA ASP A 562 -19.58 -38.91 4.33
C ASP A 562 -18.38 -38.35 3.58
N ASP A 563 -18.51 -37.14 3.04
CA ASP A 563 -17.50 -36.46 2.24
C ASP A 563 -16.19 -36.30 3.03
N ILE A 564 -15.06 -36.54 2.37
CA ILE A 564 -13.73 -36.40 2.97
C ILE A 564 -13.22 -34.98 2.69
N LEU A 565 -12.89 -34.24 3.76
CA LEU A 565 -12.32 -32.90 3.68
C LEU A 565 -10.79 -32.90 3.86
N SER A 566 -10.25 -33.68 4.76
CA SER A 566 -8.81 -33.79 5.00
C SER A 566 -8.37 -35.21 5.29
N LEU A 567 -7.14 -35.56 4.90
CA LEU A 567 -6.47 -36.83 5.10
C LEU A 567 -5.04 -36.60 5.59
N ARG A 568 -4.62 -37.36 6.60
CA ARG A 568 -3.24 -37.38 7.09
C ARG A 568 -2.80 -38.78 7.49
N PHE A 569 -1.58 -39.14 7.06
CA PHE A 569 -0.89 -40.30 7.63
C PHE A 569 -0.17 -39.93 8.91
N SER A 570 -0.09 -40.85 9.86
CA SER A 570 0.84 -40.73 10.97
C SER A 570 2.29 -40.84 10.46
N PRO A 571 3.25 -40.14 11.07
CA PRO A 571 4.67 -40.24 10.69
C PRO A 571 5.24 -41.66 10.78
N ASP A 572 4.71 -42.51 11.67
CA ASP A 572 5.07 -43.94 11.79
C ASP A 572 4.41 -44.84 10.74
N ALA A 573 3.63 -44.29 9.81
CA ALA A 573 2.92 -44.98 8.74
C ALA A 573 1.85 -46.00 9.16
N ARG A 574 1.51 -46.08 10.46
CA ARG A 574 0.57 -47.10 11.00
C ARG A 574 -0.88 -46.66 10.89
N LEU A 575 -1.13 -45.35 11.04
CA LEU A 575 -2.47 -44.78 11.13
C LEU A 575 -2.77 -43.81 9.98
N LEU A 576 -4.01 -43.82 9.55
CA LEU A 576 -4.57 -42.87 8.60
C LEU A 576 -5.76 -42.18 9.26
N ALA A 577 -5.67 -40.90 9.48
CA ALA A 577 -6.76 -40.05 9.93
C ALA A 577 -7.53 -39.47 8.76
N VAL A 578 -8.86 -39.47 8.85
CA VAL A 578 -9.79 -38.98 7.82
C VAL A 578 -10.81 -38.06 8.47
N ALA A 579 -10.80 -36.79 8.10
CA ALA A 579 -11.80 -35.82 8.51
C ALA A 579 -12.99 -35.81 7.56
N LEU A 580 -14.16 -35.86 8.12
CA LEU A 580 -15.43 -35.99 7.38
C LEU A 580 -16.31 -34.73 7.53
N LEU A 581 -17.23 -34.57 6.60
CA LEU A 581 -18.23 -33.49 6.64
C LEU A 581 -19.24 -33.68 7.79
N ASP A 582 -19.39 -34.89 8.34
CA ASP A 582 -20.23 -35.22 9.49
C ASP A 582 -19.70 -34.73 10.85
N ASN A 583 -18.73 -33.84 10.88
CA ASN A 583 -18.06 -33.25 12.06
C ASN A 583 -17.20 -34.26 12.85
N THR A 584 -16.93 -35.44 12.30
CA THR A 584 -16.14 -36.49 12.95
C THR A 584 -14.79 -36.69 12.26
N VAL A 585 -13.80 -37.16 13.02
CA VAL A 585 -12.53 -37.65 12.47
C VAL A 585 -12.43 -39.14 12.78
N LYS A 586 -12.23 -39.94 11.74
CA LYS A 586 -12.06 -41.39 11.87
C LYS A 586 -10.62 -41.78 11.63
N VAL A 587 -10.04 -42.53 12.53
CA VAL A 587 -8.65 -43.01 12.43
C VAL A 587 -8.70 -44.49 12.08
N PHE A 588 -8.00 -44.88 11.02
CA PHE A 588 -7.91 -46.24 10.50
C PHE A 588 -6.48 -46.76 10.58
N PHE A 589 -6.34 -48.07 10.73
CA PHE A 589 -5.04 -48.71 10.49
C PHE A 589 -4.74 -48.73 9.01
N THR A 590 -3.55 -48.31 8.58
CA THR A 590 -3.16 -48.19 7.19
C THR A 590 -3.13 -49.51 6.44
N ASP A 591 -2.65 -50.58 7.09
CA ASP A 591 -2.53 -51.91 6.50
C ASP A 591 -3.86 -52.57 6.25
N SER A 592 -4.73 -52.62 7.28
CA SER A 592 -5.98 -53.35 7.29
C SER A 592 -7.22 -52.54 6.90
N LEU A 593 -7.07 -51.20 6.89
CA LEU A 593 -8.17 -50.23 6.70
C LEU A 593 -9.34 -50.42 7.69
N LYS A 594 -9.03 -51.02 8.86
CA LYS A 594 -10.02 -51.16 9.95
C LYS A 594 -10.08 -49.91 10.79
N LEU A 595 -11.27 -49.49 11.20
CA LEU A 595 -11.46 -48.37 12.10
C LEU A 595 -10.80 -48.66 13.44
N PHE A 596 -9.96 -47.69 13.88
CA PHE A 596 -9.29 -47.72 15.18
C PHE A 596 -9.98 -46.79 16.18
N LEU A 597 -10.11 -45.49 15.85
CA LEU A 597 -10.73 -44.49 16.71
C LEU A 597 -11.76 -43.67 15.93
N ASN A 598 -12.77 -43.20 16.66
CA ASN A 598 -13.73 -42.22 16.15
C ASN A 598 -13.76 -41.03 17.10
N LEU A 599 -13.22 -39.87 16.64
CA LEU A 599 -13.11 -38.62 17.38
C LEU A 599 -14.35 -37.77 17.06
N TYR A 600 -15.17 -37.50 18.07
CA TYR A 600 -16.36 -36.69 17.91
C TYR A 600 -16.45 -35.60 18.99
N GLY A 601 -17.02 -34.44 18.65
CA GLY A 601 -17.14 -33.32 19.57
C GLY A 601 -17.17 -31.96 18.89
N HIS A 602 -16.65 -31.81 17.66
CA HIS A 602 -16.84 -30.60 16.89
C HIS A 602 -18.30 -30.38 16.52
N LYS A 603 -18.73 -29.10 16.50
CA LYS A 603 -20.10 -28.71 16.15
C LYS A 603 -20.31 -28.52 14.65
N LEU A 604 -19.27 -28.20 13.95
CA LEU A 604 -19.25 -27.97 12.50
C LEU A 604 -18.15 -28.84 11.86
N PRO A 605 -18.11 -28.97 10.53
CA PRO A 605 -17.16 -29.83 9.84
C PRO A 605 -15.69 -29.52 10.19
N VAL A 606 -14.91 -30.60 10.29
CA VAL A 606 -13.45 -30.52 10.50
C VAL A 606 -12.79 -30.27 9.16
N LEU A 607 -12.19 -29.09 9.00
CA LEU A 607 -11.63 -28.64 7.73
C LEU A 607 -10.20 -29.13 7.51
N ASN A 608 -9.39 -29.18 8.56
CA ASN A 608 -8.02 -29.69 8.47
C ASN A 608 -7.60 -30.37 9.78
N MET A 609 -6.56 -31.17 9.71
CA MET A 609 -5.98 -31.87 10.85
C MET A 609 -4.50 -32.17 10.60
N ASP A 610 -3.74 -32.33 11.65
CA ASP A 610 -2.37 -32.80 11.59
C ASP A 610 -2.02 -33.73 12.75
N ILE A 611 -1.03 -34.60 12.57
CA ILE A 611 -0.60 -35.59 13.56
C ILE A 611 0.82 -35.20 14.02
N SER A 612 1.04 -35.28 15.34
CA SER A 612 2.33 -34.96 15.93
C SER A 612 3.46 -35.90 15.43
N TYR A 613 4.68 -35.42 15.48
CA TYR A 613 5.87 -36.14 15.02
C TYR A 613 6.11 -37.49 15.73
N ASP A 614 5.65 -37.62 16.98
CA ASP A 614 5.72 -38.83 17.80
C ASP A 614 4.50 -39.77 17.63
N SER A 615 3.57 -39.38 16.73
CA SER A 615 2.31 -40.11 16.45
C SER A 615 1.42 -40.34 17.67
N LYS A 616 1.52 -39.50 18.74
CA LYS A 616 0.69 -39.61 19.94
C LYS A 616 -0.50 -38.68 19.97
N LEU A 617 -0.35 -37.48 19.38
CA LEU A 617 -1.37 -36.45 19.39
C LEU A 617 -1.85 -36.14 17.98
N ILE A 618 -3.14 -35.82 17.89
CA ILE A 618 -3.72 -35.24 16.68
C ILE A 618 -4.39 -33.92 17.04
N VAL A 619 -4.12 -32.90 16.22
CA VAL A 619 -4.79 -31.60 16.29
C VAL A 619 -5.80 -31.52 15.17
N THR A 620 -7.00 -31.03 15.48
CA THR A 620 -8.09 -30.86 14.52
C THR A 620 -8.61 -29.45 14.57
N CYS A 621 -8.89 -28.87 13.41
CA CYS A 621 -9.50 -27.56 13.30
C CYS A 621 -10.82 -27.63 12.52
N SER A 622 -11.77 -26.80 12.93
CA SER A 622 -13.12 -26.83 12.40
C SER A 622 -13.63 -25.44 12.03
N ALA A 623 -14.70 -25.43 11.26
CA ALA A 623 -15.49 -24.24 10.97
C ALA A 623 -16.17 -23.66 12.24
N ASP A 624 -16.21 -24.39 13.35
CA ASP A 624 -16.78 -23.97 14.64
C ASP A 624 -15.86 -23.01 15.44
N LYS A 625 -14.76 -22.49 14.81
CA LYS A 625 -13.78 -21.56 15.40
C LYS A 625 -12.94 -22.19 16.52
N THR A 626 -13.08 -23.50 16.74
CA THR A 626 -12.33 -24.22 17.77
C THR A 626 -11.24 -25.10 17.19
N VAL A 627 -10.13 -25.18 17.91
CA VAL A 627 -9.10 -26.20 17.74
C VAL A 627 -9.21 -27.19 18.88
N ARG A 628 -9.09 -28.48 18.56
CA ARG A 628 -9.10 -29.55 19.56
C ARG A 628 -7.85 -30.40 19.44
N LEU A 629 -7.29 -30.74 20.57
CA LEU A 629 -6.17 -31.67 20.71
C LEU A 629 -6.64 -32.98 21.29
N TRP A 630 -6.29 -34.10 20.64
CA TRP A 630 -6.74 -35.44 21.00
C TRP A 630 -5.53 -36.37 21.18
N GLY A 631 -5.64 -37.31 22.12
CA GLY A 631 -4.73 -38.42 22.24
C GLY A 631 -5.04 -39.52 21.21
N LEU A 632 -4.04 -40.02 20.48
CA LEU A 632 -4.21 -41.10 19.52
C LEU A 632 -4.23 -42.51 20.18
N ASP A 633 -3.90 -42.60 21.46
CA ASP A 633 -3.93 -43.87 22.18
C ASP A 633 -5.37 -44.33 22.49
N PHE A 634 -6.21 -43.42 23.02
CA PHE A 634 -7.56 -43.72 23.45
C PHE A 634 -8.64 -42.87 22.77
N GLY A 635 -8.24 -41.84 22.01
CA GLY A 635 -9.19 -40.94 21.35
C GLY A 635 -9.86 -39.92 22.28
N ASP A 636 -9.23 -39.63 23.42
CA ASP A 636 -9.67 -38.63 24.38
C ASP A 636 -9.31 -37.22 23.95
N CYS A 637 -10.23 -36.26 24.21
CA CYS A 637 -10.00 -34.85 23.93
C CYS A 637 -9.26 -34.22 25.11
N HIS A 638 -7.98 -33.91 24.94
CA HIS A 638 -7.18 -33.26 25.96
C HIS A 638 -7.65 -31.83 26.23
N LYS A 639 -7.87 -31.04 25.17
CA LYS A 639 -8.36 -29.67 25.28
C LYS A 639 -9.09 -29.22 24.02
N ALA A 640 -10.07 -28.36 24.24
CA ALA A 640 -10.73 -27.58 23.18
C ALA A 640 -10.51 -26.09 23.44
N PHE A 641 -10.06 -25.35 22.46
CA PHE A 641 -9.85 -23.90 22.54
C PHE A 641 -10.76 -23.18 21.56
N LEU A 642 -11.29 -22.05 21.97
CA LEU A 642 -11.78 -21.06 21.01
C LEU A 642 -10.56 -20.32 20.48
N ALA A 643 -10.05 -20.75 19.32
CA ALA A 643 -8.77 -20.26 18.80
C ALA A 643 -8.90 -18.97 18.01
N HIS A 644 -9.96 -18.81 17.23
CA HIS A 644 -10.11 -17.72 16.28
C HIS A 644 -11.54 -17.17 16.26
N GLU A 645 -11.70 -16.01 15.65
CA GLU A 645 -13.00 -15.34 15.49
C GLU A 645 -13.80 -15.87 14.29
N ASP A 646 -13.15 -16.57 13.36
CA ASP A 646 -13.77 -17.15 12.17
C ASP A 646 -13.27 -18.58 11.93
N SER A 647 -13.77 -19.22 10.87
CA SER A 647 -13.44 -20.60 10.49
C SER A 647 -11.95 -20.83 10.34
N ILE A 648 -11.45 -21.92 10.90
CA ILE A 648 -10.04 -22.27 10.86
C ILE A 648 -9.79 -23.18 9.67
N MET A 649 -8.93 -22.74 8.73
CA MET A 649 -8.70 -23.45 7.48
C MET A 649 -7.50 -24.38 7.50
N GLY A 650 -6.50 -24.08 8.32
CA GLY A 650 -5.27 -24.86 8.38
C GLY A 650 -4.73 -25.02 9.79
N VAL A 651 -4.17 -26.18 10.06
CA VAL A 651 -3.42 -26.47 11.28
C VAL A 651 -2.24 -27.35 10.94
N ALA A 652 -1.10 -27.11 11.58
CA ALA A 652 0.10 -27.92 11.37
C ALA A 652 0.97 -27.93 12.64
N PHE A 653 1.51 -29.11 13.00
CA PHE A 653 2.48 -29.24 14.07
C PHE A 653 3.87 -28.77 13.61
N VAL A 654 4.60 -28.16 14.52
CA VAL A 654 6.02 -27.85 14.30
C VAL A 654 6.82 -29.15 14.42
N PRO A 655 7.59 -29.53 13.37
CA PRO A 655 8.49 -30.68 13.48
C PRO A 655 9.49 -30.47 14.64
N ASN A 656 9.75 -31.51 15.41
CA ASN A 656 10.61 -31.40 16.57
C ASN A 656 12.07 -31.21 16.15
N ASN A 657 12.60 -30.00 16.39
CA ASN A 657 14.02 -29.72 16.14
C ASN A 657 14.79 -29.49 17.43
N LYS A 658 15.87 -30.22 17.55
CA LYS A 658 17.09 -30.03 18.40
C LYS A 658 16.94 -29.75 19.90
N GLU A 659 15.89 -29.12 20.39
CA GLU A 659 15.69 -28.78 21.80
C GLU A 659 14.44 -29.45 22.42
N GLY A 660 14.09 -30.62 21.91
CA GLY A 660 13.08 -31.58 22.34
C GLY A 660 12.17 -31.15 23.48
N ASN A 661 10.95 -31.46 23.41
CA ASN A 661 9.93 -31.50 24.43
C ASN A 661 8.83 -30.43 24.28
N GLY A 662 8.22 -30.30 23.13
CA GLY A 662 6.99 -29.54 23.03
C GLY A 662 6.21 -29.92 21.78
N HIS A 663 4.89 -30.09 21.92
CA HIS A 663 3.97 -30.27 20.80
C HIS A 663 3.40 -28.93 20.35
N ASN A 664 4.27 -28.05 19.84
CA ASN A 664 3.82 -26.74 19.38
C ASN A 664 3.16 -26.87 18.01
N PHE A 665 2.14 -26.04 17.76
CA PHE A 665 1.44 -26.05 16.47
C PHE A 665 0.97 -24.65 16.07
N PHE A 666 0.70 -24.48 14.79
CA PHE A 666 0.13 -23.27 14.23
C PHE A 666 -1.29 -23.50 13.75
N SER A 667 -2.14 -22.50 13.89
CA SER A 667 -3.48 -22.44 13.33
C SER A 667 -3.65 -21.22 12.43
N ALA A 668 -4.28 -21.39 11.28
CA ALA A 668 -4.55 -20.33 10.32
C ALA A 668 -6.06 -20.26 10.03
N SER A 669 -6.60 -19.05 10.04
CA SER A 669 -8.04 -18.82 9.94
C SER A 669 -8.40 -17.81 8.85
N LYS A 670 -9.70 -17.73 8.55
CA LYS A 670 -10.29 -16.70 7.72
C LYS A 670 -10.27 -15.30 8.35
N ASP A 671 -10.03 -15.19 9.67
CA ASP A 671 -9.84 -13.93 10.39
C ASP A 671 -8.51 -13.21 10.03
N ARG A 672 -7.74 -13.72 9.04
CA ARG A 672 -6.48 -13.17 8.51
C ARG A 672 -5.29 -13.31 9.46
N VAL A 673 -5.44 -14.03 10.57
CA VAL A 673 -4.43 -14.19 11.60
C VAL A 673 -3.93 -15.63 11.65
N ILE A 674 -2.62 -15.80 11.89
CA ILE A 674 -2.02 -17.08 12.26
C ILE A 674 -1.71 -16.99 13.75
N LYS A 675 -2.01 -18.06 14.47
CA LYS A 675 -1.71 -18.16 15.91
C LYS A 675 -0.79 -19.33 16.18
N TYR A 676 0.18 -19.10 17.06
CA TYR A 676 1.14 -20.09 17.54
C TYR A 676 0.75 -20.57 18.94
N TRP A 677 0.74 -21.87 19.16
CA TRP A 677 0.22 -22.53 20.35
C TRP A 677 1.21 -23.51 20.95
N ASP A 678 1.24 -23.60 22.27
CA ASP A 678 1.87 -24.69 23.00
C ASP A 678 0.82 -25.80 23.25
N GLY A 679 0.99 -26.96 22.63
CA GLY A 679 0.09 -28.09 22.76
C GLY A 679 0.19 -28.81 24.11
N ASP A 680 1.28 -28.64 24.84
CA ASP A 680 1.48 -29.28 26.16
C ASP A 680 0.88 -28.46 27.28
N LYS A 681 1.07 -27.12 27.25
CA LYS A 681 0.55 -26.19 28.24
C LYS A 681 -0.84 -25.66 27.90
N PHE A 682 -1.24 -25.81 26.65
CA PHE A 682 -2.50 -25.33 26.14
C PHE A 682 -2.67 -23.81 26.18
N GLU A 683 -1.59 -23.07 25.89
CA GLU A 683 -1.54 -21.61 25.88
C GLU A 683 -1.22 -21.08 24.50
N GLN A 684 -1.75 -19.88 24.18
CA GLN A 684 -1.32 -19.13 23.00
C GLN A 684 0.04 -18.54 23.28
N ILE A 685 0.99 -18.74 22.36
CA ILE A 685 2.34 -18.21 22.45
C ILE A 685 2.40 -16.85 21.75
N GLN A 686 1.97 -16.80 20.47
CA GLN A 686 2.12 -15.61 19.64
C GLN A 686 0.97 -15.49 18.65
N LYS A 687 0.60 -14.26 18.31
CA LYS A 687 -0.31 -13.88 17.24
C LYS A 687 0.49 -13.28 16.10
N LEU A 688 0.29 -13.75 14.88
CA LEU A 688 0.99 -13.32 13.68
C LEU A 688 0.00 -12.64 12.72
N PRO A 689 -0.25 -11.33 12.88
CA PRO A 689 -1.05 -10.54 11.95
C PRO A 689 -0.20 -10.17 10.74
N GLY A 690 -0.84 -9.96 9.59
CA GLY A 690 -0.15 -9.49 8.38
C GLY A 690 -0.91 -9.78 7.09
N HIS A 691 -1.61 -10.92 6.97
CA HIS A 691 -2.45 -11.15 5.80
C HIS A 691 -3.64 -10.18 5.74
N HIS A 692 -3.94 -9.72 4.54
CA HIS A 692 -5.07 -8.81 4.29
C HIS A 692 -6.32 -9.53 3.77
N GLY A 693 -6.22 -10.82 3.53
CA GLY A 693 -7.32 -11.69 3.11
C GLY A 693 -7.40 -12.97 3.92
N GLU A 694 -8.45 -13.76 3.71
CA GLU A 694 -8.65 -15.07 4.33
C GLU A 694 -7.46 -16.00 4.05
N ILE A 695 -6.93 -16.68 5.08
CA ILE A 695 -5.83 -17.63 4.91
C ILE A 695 -6.41 -18.98 4.55
N TRP A 696 -5.96 -19.56 3.43
CA TRP A 696 -6.47 -20.83 2.92
C TRP A 696 -5.53 -22.00 3.13
N ALA A 697 -4.23 -21.76 3.06
CA ALA A 697 -3.23 -22.82 3.17
C ALA A 697 -2.09 -22.40 4.09
N LEU A 698 -1.61 -23.34 4.87
CA LEU A 698 -0.50 -23.24 5.79
C LEU A 698 0.40 -24.45 5.62
N THR A 699 1.72 -24.26 5.55
CA THR A 699 2.69 -25.32 5.57
C THR A 699 3.92 -24.89 6.39
N ILE A 700 4.56 -25.81 7.05
CA ILE A 700 5.73 -25.58 7.90
C ILE A 700 6.92 -26.25 7.25
N GLY A 701 8.10 -25.63 7.29
CA GLY A 701 9.35 -26.23 6.84
C GLY A 701 9.71 -27.49 7.66
N HIS A 702 10.37 -28.45 7.05
CA HIS A 702 10.80 -29.70 7.69
C HIS A 702 11.79 -29.45 8.84
N SER A 703 12.52 -28.32 8.78
CA SER A 703 13.39 -27.87 9.87
C SER A 703 12.63 -27.22 11.03
N GLY A 704 11.37 -26.80 10.83
CA GLY A 704 10.58 -26.05 11.81
C GLY A 704 10.97 -24.57 11.95
N GLU A 705 11.97 -24.11 11.20
CA GLU A 705 12.52 -22.74 11.30
C GLU A 705 11.68 -21.68 10.59
N PHE A 706 10.82 -22.09 9.67
CA PHE A 706 9.95 -21.16 8.94
C PHE A 706 8.59 -21.77 8.62
N ILE A 707 7.64 -20.87 8.40
CA ILE A 707 6.26 -21.18 8.02
C ILE A 707 5.95 -20.47 6.72
N VAL A 708 5.17 -21.11 5.87
CA VAL A 708 4.64 -20.49 4.65
C VAL A 708 3.12 -20.49 4.71
N SER A 709 2.54 -19.33 4.50
CA SER A 709 1.10 -19.13 4.46
C SER A 709 0.65 -18.54 3.14
N ALA A 710 -0.53 -18.91 2.66
CA ALA A 710 -1.13 -18.35 1.46
C ALA A 710 -2.57 -17.93 1.73
N SER A 711 -2.96 -16.83 1.12
CA SER A 711 -4.20 -16.14 1.40
C SER A 711 -5.01 -15.83 0.13
N HIS A 712 -6.25 -15.43 0.34
CA HIS A 712 -7.15 -14.88 -0.68
C HIS A 712 -6.61 -13.58 -1.30
N ASP A 713 -5.76 -12.84 -0.58
CA ASP A 713 -5.07 -11.64 -1.08
C ASP A 713 -4.04 -11.95 -2.20
N LYS A 714 -3.86 -13.24 -2.56
CA LYS A 714 -2.94 -13.78 -3.57
C LYS A 714 -1.47 -13.67 -3.18
N SER A 715 -1.17 -13.25 -1.95
CA SER A 715 0.18 -13.24 -1.40
C SER A 715 0.57 -14.59 -0.82
N ILE A 716 1.86 -14.89 -0.90
CA ILE A 716 2.50 -15.95 -0.15
C ILE A 716 3.47 -15.28 0.81
N ARG A 717 3.37 -15.61 2.09
CA ARG A 717 4.22 -15.05 3.14
C ARG A 717 5.06 -16.12 3.80
N ILE A 718 6.30 -15.73 4.09
CA ILE A 718 7.24 -16.55 4.85
C ILE A 718 7.44 -15.87 6.21
N TRP A 719 7.27 -16.65 7.26
CA TRP A 719 7.51 -16.28 8.64
C TRP A 719 8.70 -17.07 9.13
N GLU A 720 9.78 -16.39 9.47
CA GLU A 720 11.02 -17.01 9.93
C GLU A 720 11.13 -16.92 11.45
N GLN A 721 11.68 -17.97 12.07
CA GLN A 721 11.97 -17.98 13.49
C GLN A 721 13.18 -17.09 13.77
N THR A 722 13.05 -16.18 14.72
CA THR A 722 14.14 -15.31 15.17
C THR A 722 14.75 -15.87 16.46
N ASP A 723 16.01 -15.51 16.73
CA ASP A 723 16.71 -15.91 17.96
C ASP A 723 16.23 -15.11 19.19
N GLU A 724 15.27 -14.21 19.01
CA GLU A 724 14.74 -13.41 20.11
C GLU A 724 13.82 -14.25 21.00
N PRO A 725 14.08 -14.26 22.33
CA PRO A 725 13.19 -14.94 23.28
C PRO A 725 11.89 -14.14 23.44
N LEU A 726 10.75 -14.83 23.37
CA LEU A 726 9.43 -14.27 23.55
C LEU A 726 8.95 -14.53 24.98
N PHE A 727 8.52 -13.47 25.68
CA PHE A 727 7.93 -13.54 27.01
C PHE A 727 6.42 -13.35 26.92
N LEU A 728 5.67 -14.35 27.39
CA LEU A 728 4.19 -14.36 27.28
C LEU A 728 3.52 -13.21 28.04
N GLU A 729 4.14 -12.72 29.10
CA GLU A 729 3.60 -11.61 29.89
C GLU A 729 3.67 -10.30 29.11
N GLU A 730 4.79 -10.03 28.45
CA GLU A 730 4.99 -8.83 27.62
C GLU A 730 4.03 -8.80 26.39
N GLU A 731 3.80 -9.95 25.75
CA GLU A 731 2.84 -10.02 24.63
C GLU A 731 1.39 -9.77 25.10
N ARG A 732 1.01 -10.26 26.29
CA ARG A 732 -0.30 -10.00 26.87
C ARG A 732 -0.48 -8.52 27.26
N GLU A 733 0.55 -7.90 27.82
CA GLU A 733 0.53 -6.47 28.14
C GLU A 733 0.38 -5.65 26.87
N LYS A 734 1.11 -5.99 25.82
CA LYS A 734 1.01 -5.33 24.53
C LYS A 734 -0.37 -5.47 23.87
N GLU A 735 -0.98 -6.67 23.92
CA GLU A 735 -2.35 -6.87 23.43
C GLU A 735 -3.37 -6.03 24.22
N LEU A 736 -3.16 -5.87 25.54
CA LEU A 736 -4.01 -5.03 26.38
C LEU A 736 -3.83 -3.54 26.04
N GLU A 737 -2.61 -3.08 25.81
CA GLU A 737 -2.32 -1.71 25.40
C GLU A 737 -2.97 -1.40 24.04
N GLU A 738 -2.83 -2.28 23.05
CA GLU A 738 -3.49 -2.15 21.75
C GLU A 738 -5.02 -2.04 21.89
N MET A 739 -5.65 -2.85 22.74
CA MET A 739 -7.09 -2.79 23.01
C MET A 739 -7.51 -1.48 23.73
N TYR A 740 -6.67 -0.95 24.62
CA TYR A 740 -6.95 0.33 25.25
C TYR A 740 -6.86 1.48 24.29
N ASP A 741 -5.88 1.47 23.38
CA ASP A 741 -5.70 2.50 22.37
C ASP A 741 -6.86 2.55 21.38
N ASP A 742 -7.35 1.40 20.91
CA ASP A 742 -8.52 1.31 20.06
C ASP A 742 -9.80 1.85 20.73
N ASN A 743 -10.01 1.52 22.03
CA ASN A 743 -11.16 2.01 22.78
C ASN A 743 -11.11 3.54 23.06
N LEU A 744 -9.93 4.11 23.25
CA LEU A 744 -9.78 5.57 23.43
C LEU A 744 -10.12 6.32 22.15
N LEU A 745 -9.76 5.80 20.99
CA LEU A 745 -10.05 6.40 19.69
C LEU A 745 -11.57 6.48 19.41
N ASP A 746 -12.33 5.48 19.86
CA ASP A 746 -13.79 5.45 19.69
C ASP A 746 -14.53 6.43 20.64
N GLN A 747 -14.01 6.67 21.83
CA GLN A 747 -14.62 7.58 22.80
C GLN A 747 -14.47 9.07 22.46
N GLU A 748 -13.39 9.48 21.79
CA GLU A 748 -13.18 10.88 21.38
C GLU A 748 -14.20 11.37 20.32
N ASP A 749 -14.86 10.48 19.58
CA ASP A 749 -15.85 10.82 18.56
C ASP A 749 -17.22 11.22 19.15
N GLU A 750 -17.54 10.82 20.39
CA GLU A 750 -18.83 11.11 21.01
C GLU A 750 -18.87 12.48 21.74
N GLU A 751 -17.73 13.04 22.14
CA GLU A 751 -17.69 14.32 22.89
C GLU A 751 -17.50 15.59 22.05
N GLY A 752 -17.41 15.49 20.72
CA GLY A 752 -17.17 16.62 19.81
C GLY A 752 -18.33 17.59 19.67
N GLY A 753 -18.42 18.56 20.58
CA GLY A 753 -19.28 19.75 20.42
C GLY A 753 -18.82 20.66 19.27
N GLU A 754 -19.83 21.30 18.62
CA GLU A 754 -19.78 22.32 17.56
C GLU A 754 -18.80 22.06 16.38
N LYS A 755 -19.42 21.72 15.26
CA LYS A 755 -18.77 21.47 13.96
C LYS A 755 -18.16 22.76 13.39
N ALA A 756 -16.90 23.04 13.72
CA ALA A 756 -16.12 24.03 13.00
C ALA A 756 -15.67 23.43 11.64
N GLU A 757 -15.74 24.22 10.55
CA GLU A 757 -15.33 23.78 9.20
C GLU A 757 -13.84 23.46 9.09
N ALA A 758 -12.99 24.06 9.94
CA ALA A 758 -11.56 23.78 10.00
C ALA A 758 -11.10 23.55 11.44
N VAL A 759 -10.33 22.51 11.65
CA VAL A 759 -9.77 22.12 12.95
C VAL A 759 -8.30 21.81 12.78
N ASP A 760 -7.47 22.05 13.82
CA ASP A 760 -6.07 21.69 13.80
C ASP A 760 -5.89 20.17 13.59
N ALA A 761 -4.93 19.79 12.75
CA ALA A 761 -4.68 18.40 12.39
C ALA A 761 -3.75 17.74 13.42
N GLY A 762 -4.28 17.29 14.54
CA GLY A 762 -3.55 16.53 15.56
C GLY A 762 -4.28 15.23 15.89
N LYS A 763 -3.57 14.14 16.05
CA LYS A 763 -4.10 12.87 16.55
C LYS A 763 -3.55 12.67 17.96
N GLN A 764 -4.41 12.81 18.98
CA GLN A 764 -4.04 12.41 20.33
C GLN A 764 -4.04 10.89 20.39
N THR A 765 -2.87 10.32 20.54
CA THR A 765 -2.67 8.89 20.78
C THR A 765 -2.25 8.69 22.25
N SER A 766 -2.36 7.47 22.77
CA SER A 766 -1.85 7.16 24.10
C SER A 766 -0.36 7.51 24.23
N GLU A 767 0.42 7.34 23.17
CA GLU A 767 1.83 7.74 23.13
C GLU A 767 2.02 9.26 23.28
N THR A 768 1.17 10.09 22.67
CA THR A 768 1.25 11.56 22.83
C THR A 768 0.81 12.00 24.21
N LEU A 769 -0.18 11.33 24.82
CA LEU A 769 -0.58 11.57 26.22
C LEU A 769 0.53 11.18 27.18
N MET A 770 1.10 9.97 27.06
CA MET A 770 2.24 9.54 27.85
C MET A 770 3.48 10.42 27.65
N ALA A 771 3.71 10.90 26.43
CA ALA A 771 4.77 11.84 26.13
C ALA A 771 4.52 13.19 26.84
N GLY A 772 3.28 13.68 26.86
CA GLY A 772 2.87 14.87 27.60
C GLY A 772 3.06 14.70 29.12
N GLU A 773 2.67 13.55 29.68
CA GLU A 773 2.89 13.22 31.09
C GLU A 773 4.38 13.16 31.46
N ARG A 774 5.20 12.50 30.62
CA ARG A 774 6.67 12.48 30.82
C ARG A 774 7.28 13.88 30.79
N ILE A 775 6.77 14.77 29.93
CA ILE A 775 7.21 16.18 29.95
C ILE A 775 6.81 16.87 31.25
N MET A 776 5.57 16.66 31.73
CA MET A 776 5.09 17.25 32.97
C MET A 776 5.93 16.78 34.20
N GLU A 777 6.16 15.48 34.30
CA GLU A 777 6.98 14.85 35.33
C GLU A 777 8.42 15.37 35.29
N ALA A 778 9.02 15.44 34.10
CA ALA A 778 10.36 15.98 33.92
C ALA A 778 10.45 17.48 34.25
N LEU A 779 9.36 18.25 34.02
CA LEU A 779 9.27 19.66 34.38
C LEU A 779 9.20 19.83 35.92
N ASP A 780 8.42 19.02 36.64
CA ASP A 780 8.28 19.08 38.06
C ASP A 780 9.58 18.73 38.76
N LEU A 781 10.16 17.57 38.44
CA LEU A 781 11.48 17.17 38.95
C LEU A 781 12.58 18.19 38.59
N GLY A 782 12.48 18.77 37.42
CA GLY A 782 13.45 19.78 36.98
C GLY A 782 13.34 21.10 37.73
N MET A 783 12.15 21.56 38.08
CA MET A 783 11.95 22.76 38.87
C MET A 783 12.44 22.57 40.30
N GLU A 784 12.15 21.42 40.91
CA GLU A 784 12.66 21.09 42.29
C GLU A 784 14.19 21.05 42.31
N ASP A 785 14.85 20.42 41.34
CA ASP A 785 16.32 20.40 41.25
C ASP A 785 16.91 21.81 41.05
N LEU A 786 16.27 22.67 40.24
CA LEU A 786 16.70 24.04 40.02
C LEU A 786 16.63 24.86 41.33
N GLU A 787 15.59 24.68 42.16
CA GLU A 787 15.45 25.33 43.45
C GLU A 787 16.52 24.84 44.44
N VAL A 788 16.73 23.55 44.58
CA VAL A 788 17.77 22.95 45.39
C VAL A 788 19.16 23.45 44.97
N MET A 789 19.44 23.51 43.68
CA MET A 789 20.71 24.02 43.17
C MET A 789 20.87 25.54 43.36
N ARG A 790 19.78 26.30 43.34
CA ARG A 790 19.78 27.75 43.64
C ARG A 790 20.09 27.98 45.10
N GLU A 791 19.44 27.28 46.01
CA GLU A 791 19.71 27.34 47.45
C GLU A 791 21.15 26.92 47.76
N TRP A 792 21.62 25.84 47.19
CA TRP A 792 23.01 25.42 47.38
C TRP A 792 24.03 26.47 46.90
N ARG A 793 23.78 27.09 45.74
CA ARG A 793 24.65 28.18 45.24
C ARG A 793 24.66 29.40 46.19
N ALA A 794 23.51 29.74 46.78
CA ALA A 794 23.41 30.79 47.77
C ALA A 794 24.17 30.44 49.03
N VAL A 795 24.05 29.20 49.54
CA VAL A 795 24.82 28.73 50.69
C VAL A 795 26.33 28.65 50.40
N LYS A 796 26.70 28.20 49.18
CA LYS A 796 28.11 28.15 48.78
C LYS A 796 28.76 29.54 48.63
N ALA A 797 27.95 30.56 48.27
CA ALA A 797 28.44 31.94 48.25
C ALA A 797 28.75 32.50 49.64
N THR A 798 28.06 31.96 50.68
CA THR A 798 28.29 32.37 52.08
C THR A 798 29.28 31.45 52.83
N GLN A 799 29.38 30.20 52.46
CA GLN A 799 30.25 29.18 53.05
C GLN A 799 30.98 28.39 51.95
N SER A 800 32.31 28.56 51.86
CA SER A 800 33.16 27.94 50.82
C SER A 800 33.23 26.40 50.90
N ASN A 801 32.88 25.77 52.06
CA ASN A 801 32.92 24.31 52.30
C ASN A 801 31.52 23.64 52.35
N ALA A 802 30.50 24.16 51.67
CA ALA A 802 29.19 23.56 51.68
C ALA A 802 29.21 22.19 51.00
N ALA A 803 28.64 21.17 51.67
CA ALA A 803 28.48 19.84 51.08
C ALA A 803 27.60 19.86 49.82
N PRO A 804 27.83 18.98 48.85
CA PRO A 804 26.98 18.90 47.68
C PRO A 804 25.51 18.62 48.07
N PRO A 805 24.54 19.19 47.35
CA PRO A 805 23.13 19.00 47.67
C PRO A 805 22.71 17.57 47.44
N ASN A 806 21.76 17.09 48.25
CA ASN A 806 21.12 15.80 48.00
C ASN A 806 20.12 15.97 46.86
N ARG A 807 20.48 15.49 45.69
CA ARG A 807 19.66 15.53 44.45
C ARG A 807 18.77 14.29 44.37
N ASP A 808 17.71 14.36 43.58
CA ASP A 808 16.84 13.24 43.31
C ASP A 808 17.64 12.01 42.83
N PRO A 809 17.33 10.78 43.34
CA PRO A 809 18.01 9.55 42.93
C PRO A 809 18.01 9.31 41.43
N LEU A 810 17.00 9.79 40.70
CA LEU A 810 16.89 9.66 39.24
C LEU A 810 18.06 10.36 38.52
N TYR A 811 18.44 11.58 38.94
CA TYR A 811 19.60 12.27 38.35
C TYR A 811 20.93 11.61 38.71
N MET A 812 21.01 10.96 39.87
CA MET A 812 22.19 10.16 40.24
C MET A 812 22.31 8.88 39.36
N ALA A 813 21.20 8.21 39.08
CA ALA A 813 21.16 7.01 38.24
C ALA A 813 21.53 7.33 36.79
N LEU A 814 21.16 8.51 36.27
CA LEU A 814 21.49 8.98 34.94
C LEU A 814 22.92 9.56 34.79
N GLY A 815 23.79 9.40 35.77
CA GLY A 815 25.17 9.89 35.70
C GLY A 815 25.36 11.37 36.02
N ASN A 816 24.55 11.92 36.93
CA ASN A 816 24.59 13.33 37.39
C ASN A 816 24.29 14.38 36.28
N ILE A 817 23.41 14.04 35.35
CA ILE A 817 22.97 14.95 34.29
C ILE A 817 22.28 16.18 34.94
N SER A 818 22.41 17.35 34.31
CA SER A 818 21.67 18.54 34.75
C SER A 818 20.17 18.40 34.38
N ALA A 819 19.30 18.98 35.23
CA ALA A 819 17.83 18.96 35.00
C ALA A 819 17.46 19.51 33.63
N GLU A 820 18.19 20.52 33.16
CA GLU A 820 18.00 21.15 31.84
C GLU A 820 18.32 20.18 30.69
N GLN A 821 19.37 19.37 30.84
CA GLN A 821 19.73 18.34 29.86
C GLN A 821 18.76 17.16 29.87
N HIS A 822 18.30 16.76 31.06
CA HIS A 822 17.32 15.70 31.22
C HIS A 822 16.02 16.05 30.48
N LEU A 823 15.47 17.23 30.72
CA LEU A 823 14.27 17.69 30.05
C LEU A 823 14.47 17.80 28.52
N LEU A 824 15.62 18.30 28.07
CA LEU A 824 15.94 18.36 26.63
C LEU A 824 15.97 16.96 26.02
N ASN A 825 16.57 15.98 26.66
CA ASN A 825 16.63 14.60 26.20
C ASN A 825 15.24 13.95 26.14
N VAL A 826 14.37 14.24 27.12
CA VAL A 826 12.97 13.76 27.10
C VAL A 826 12.22 14.34 25.90
N VAL A 827 12.35 15.63 25.64
CA VAL A 827 11.69 16.29 24.52
C VAL A 827 12.27 15.85 23.16
N GLN A 828 13.57 15.61 23.06
CA GLN A 828 14.21 15.12 21.83
C GLN A 828 13.83 13.68 21.46
N LYS A 829 13.46 12.86 22.42
CA LYS A 829 12.98 11.49 22.17
C LYS A 829 11.60 11.44 21.55
N ILE A 830 10.84 12.53 21.63
CA ILE A 830 9.49 12.61 21.06
C ILE A 830 9.61 12.90 19.55
N PRO A 831 8.93 12.14 18.68
CA PRO A 831 8.92 12.43 17.25
C PRO A 831 8.44 13.85 16.94
N ALA A 832 9.03 14.50 15.93
CA ALA A 832 8.72 15.90 15.61
C ALA A 832 7.23 16.13 15.27
N ALA A 833 6.57 15.12 14.66
CA ALA A 833 5.14 15.15 14.35
C ALA A 833 4.24 15.08 15.60
N ALA A 834 4.65 14.29 16.61
CA ALA A 834 3.87 14.10 17.85
C ALA A 834 4.15 15.17 18.92
N LEU A 835 5.20 15.99 18.76
CA LEU A 835 5.63 16.97 19.77
C LEU A 835 4.56 18.03 20.04
N GLN A 836 3.86 18.49 19.01
CA GLN A 836 2.82 19.52 19.17
C GLN A 836 1.63 18.98 19.97
N ASP A 837 1.22 17.75 19.68
CA ASP A 837 0.12 17.07 20.37
C ASP A 837 0.47 16.78 21.83
N ALA A 838 1.70 16.34 22.10
CA ALA A 838 2.21 16.16 23.46
C ALA A 838 2.23 17.49 24.26
N LEU A 839 2.54 18.61 23.60
CA LEU A 839 2.54 19.93 24.23
C LEU A 839 1.13 20.48 24.49
N LEU A 840 0.11 20.07 23.73
CA LEU A 840 -1.30 20.43 24.00
C LEU A 840 -1.82 19.85 25.30
N VAL A 841 -1.28 18.72 25.74
CA VAL A 841 -1.64 18.09 27.04
C VAL A 841 -1.17 18.91 28.24
N LEU A 842 -0.18 19.81 28.05
CA LEU A 842 0.38 20.63 29.13
C LEU A 842 -0.64 21.68 29.64
N PRO A 843 -1.01 21.64 30.93
CA PRO A 843 -1.84 22.68 31.53
C PRO A 843 -1.09 24.01 31.62
N PHE A 844 -1.82 25.13 31.53
CA PHE A 844 -1.22 26.48 31.57
C PHE A 844 -0.38 26.72 32.85
N SER A 845 -0.67 26.05 33.97
CA SER A 845 0.13 26.13 35.20
C SER A 845 1.60 25.70 35.02
N LYS A 846 1.89 24.83 34.06
CA LYS A 846 3.24 24.31 33.74
C LYS A 846 3.97 25.13 32.68
N VAL A 847 3.25 25.97 31.94
CA VAL A 847 3.83 26.82 30.87
C VAL A 847 4.92 27.77 31.38
N PRO A 848 4.78 28.44 32.56
CA PRO A 848 5.87 29.27 33.12
C PRO A 848 7.13 28.46 33.40
N ALA A 849 6.99 27.25 33.95
CA ALA A 849 8.12 26.34 34.16
C ALA A 849 8.84 25.99 32.87
N LEU A 850 8.09 25.62 31.83
CA LEU A 850 8.63 25.32 30.50
C LEU A 850 9.40 26.54 29.93
N PHE A 851 8.86 27.75 30.06
CA PHE A 851 9.54 28.97 29.59
C PHE A 851 10.83 29.25 30.31
N THR A 852 10.96 28.91 31.62
CA THR A 852 12.24 29.03 32.33
C THR A 852 13.30 28.12 31.72
N PHE A 853 12.94 26.86 31.38
CA PHE A 853 13.87 25.94 30.72
C PHE A 853 14.21 26.36 29.29
N LEU A 854 13.25 26.85 28.51
CA LEU A 854 13.50 27.40 27.15
C LEU A 854 14.49 28.56 27.21
N ASN A 855 14.40 29.46 28.22
CA ASN A 855 15.36 30.52 28.41
C ASN A 855 16.76 29.98 28.75
N LEU A 856 16.86 28.94 29.58
CA LEU A 856 18.13 28.30 29.92
C LEU A 856 18.75 27.62 28.67
N TRP A 857 17.96 26.94 27.87
CA TRP A 857 18.43 26.34 26.63
C TRP A 857 18.89 27.39 25.60
N ALA A 858 18.14 28.49 25.46
CA ALA A 858 18.52 29.61 24.61
C ALA A 858 19.84 30.26 25.04
N ASN A 859 20.05 30.41 26.34
CA ASN A 859 21.30 30.96 26.87
C ASN A 859 22.52 30.04 26.72
N ARG A 860 22.28 28.70 26.69
CA ARG A 860 23.33 27.69 26.48
C ARG A 860 23.49 27.26 25.03
N GLU A 861 22.72 27.84 24.12
CA GLU A 861 22.73 27.54 22.66
C GLU A 861 22.43 26.08 22.34
N TRP A 862 21.56 25.37 23.13
CA TRP A 862 21.20 23.98 22.92
C TRP A 862 19.97 23.90 22.02
N ASN A 863 20.08 23.16 20.91
CA ASN A 863 19.03 22.85 19.98
C ASN A 863 18.02 23.99 19.72
N ILE A 864 18.51 25.08 19.14
CA ILE A 864 17.77 26.35 19.01
C ILE A 864 16.54 26.20 18.14
N SER A 865 16.62 25.37 17.09
CA SER A 865 15.47 25.07 16.20
C SER A 865 14.30 24.50 16.98
N LEU A 866 14.55 23.51 17.85
CA LEU A 866 13.55 22.90 18.71
C LEU A 866 13.01 23.92 19.73
N THR A 867 13.88 24.72 20.37
CA THR A 867 13.43 25.74 21.33
C THR A 867 12.53 26.78 20.69
N CYS A 868 12.83 27.23 19.46
CA CYS A 868 11.99 28.14 18.72
C CYS A 868 10.64 27.52 18.36
N ARG A 869 10.63 26.28 17.89
CA ARG A 869 9.42 25.54 17.51
C ARG A 869 8.46 25.40 18.69
N ILE A 870 8.98 24.98 19.85
CA ILE A 870 8.18 24.87 21.10
C ILE A 870 7.66 26.22 21.53
N LEU A 871 8.52 27.26 21.53
CA LEU A 871 8.12 28.61 21.93
C LEU A 871 6.99 29.16 21.07
N PHE A 872 7.11 29.10 19.75
CA PHE A 872 6.09 29.60 18.83
C PHE A 872 4.78 28.83 18.97
N PHE A 873 4.84 27.52 19.13
CA PHE A 873 3.65 26.71 19.36
C PHE A 873 2.94 27.11 20.67
N MET A 874 3.65 27.20 21.77
CA MET A 874 3.09 27.59 23.07
C MET A 874 2.56 29.03 23.09
N LEU A 875 3.19 29.95 22.36
CA LEU A 875 2.68 31.32 22.20
C LEU A 875 1.39 31.32 21.36
N LYS A 876 1.27 30.47 20.33
CA LYS A 876 0.05 30.34 19.51
C LYS A 876 -1.11 29.78 20.30
N THR A 877 -0.87 28.69 21.06
CA THR A 877 -1.93 27.98 21.81
C THR A 877 -2.44 28.78 23.02
N HIS A 878 -1.54 29.36 23.80
CA HIS A 878 -1.86 30.04 25.06
C HIS A 878 -1.83 31.59 24.99
N HIS A 879 -1.90 32.18 23.78
CA HIS A 879 -1.71 33.64 23.58
C HIS A 879 -2.61 34.50 24.48
N ARG A 880 -3.89 34.14 24.63
CA ARG A 880 -4.84 34.92 25.46
C ARG A 880 -4.47 34.89 26.95
N GLN A 881 -4.07 33.74 27.46
CA GLN A 881 -3.70 33.55 28.85
C GLN A 881 -2.34 34.21 29.16
N ILE A 882 -1.40 34.17 28.24
CA ILE A 882 -0.09 34.79 28.32
C ILE A 882 -0.23 36.32 28.34
N ILE A 883 -1.07 36.92 27.53
CA ILE A 883 -1.33 38.36 27.51
C ILE A 883 -2.00 38.82 28.82
N ALA A 884 -2.92 38.01 29.35
CA ALA A 884 -3.58 38.32 30.62
C ALA A 884 -2.64 38.24 31.84
N SER A 885 -1.52 37.48 31.78
CA SER A 885 -0.61 37.26 32.86
C SER A 885 0.54 38.28 32.89
N ARG A 886 0.59 39.16 33.89
CA ARG A 886 1.68 40.12 34.06
C ARG A 886 3.04 39.51 34.35
N MET A 887 3.06 38.31 34.95
CA MET A 887 4.29 37.61 35.35
C MET A 887 5.06 37.03 34.13
N MET A 888 4.40 36.79 33.03
CA MET A 888 5.02 36.17 31.83
C MET A 888 5.86 37.18 31.03
N ARG A 889 5.55 38.48 31.12
CA ARG A 889 6.19 39.49 30.28
C ARG A 889 7.71 39.58 30.48
N PRO A 890 8.27 39.68 31.71
CA PRO A 890 9.71 39.76 31.91
C PRO A 890 10.43 38.47 31.50
N MET A 891 9.78 37.31 31.60
CA MET A 891 10.33 36.02 31.12
C MET A 891 10.44 36.00 29.59
N LEU A 892 9.40 36.43 28.92
CA LEU A 892 9.38 36.49 27.46
C LEU A 892 10.39 37.51 26.89
N ASP A 893 10.58 38.67 27.56
CA ASP A 893 11.58 39.63 27.14
C ASP A 893 13.01 39.08 27.30
N SER A 894 13.26 38.27 28.34
CA SER A 894 14.53 37.56 28.53
C SER A 894 14.77 36.52 27.42
N ILE A 895 13.77 35.67 27.14
CA ILE A 895 13.84 34.67 26.04
C ILE A 895 14.06 35.33 24.68
N ARG A 896 13.31 36.41 24.40
CA ARG A 896 13.43 37.16 23.16
C ARG A 896 14.84 37.71 22.96
N SER A 897 15.43 38.29 23.98
CA SER A 897 16.79 38.85 23.89
C SER A 897 17.86 37.77 23.69
N SER A 898 17.71 36.63 24.37
CA SER A 898 18.60 35.47 24.23
C SER A 898 18.53 34.86 22.85
N LEU A 899 17.31 34.55 22.38
CA LEU A 899 17.10 33.96 21.06
C LEU A 899 17.55 34.88 19.92
N ARG A 900 17.28 36.19 19.98
CA ARG A 900 17.75 37.13 18.94
C ARG A 900 19.26 37.10 18.80
N ARG A 901 19.99 37.12 19.93
CA ARG A 901 21.45 37.08 19.94
C ARG A 901 21.97 35.80 19.30
N VAL A 902 21.38 34.67 19.64
CA VAL A 902 21.83 33.35 19.18
C VAL A 902 21.46 33.10 17.72
N LEU A 903 20.26 33.49 17.30
CA LEU A 903 19.83 33.38 15.90
C LEU A 903 20.66 34.32 14.97
N ALA A 904 21.04 35.52 15.43
CA ALA A 904 21.95 36.38 14.70
C ALA A 904 23.32 35.70 14.49
N ARG A 905 23.87 35.08 15.54
CA ARG A 905 25.12 34.32 15.46
C ARG A 905 25.03 33.13 14.50
N GLN A 906 23.95 32.32 14.58
CA GLN A 906 23.74 31.20 13.66
C GLN A 906 23.60 31.67 12.20
N LYS A 907 22.90 32.78 11.97
CA LYS A 907 22.81 33.37 10.66
C LYS A 907 24.18 33.74 10.12
N ASP A 908 25.03 34.35 10.95
CA ASP A 908 26.39 34.75 10.57
C ASP A 908 27.28 33.53 10.29
N GLU A 909 27.15 32.46 11.11
CA GLU A 909 27.87 31.18 10.92
C GLU A 909 27.41 30.47 9.65
N MET A 910 26.11 30.41 9.35
CA MET A 910 25.59 29.85 8.12
C MET A 910 26.03 30.65 6.90
N GLY A 911 26.04 32.01 7.00
CA GLY A 911 26.51 32.87 5.94
C GLY A 911 28.00 32.66 5.64
N PHE A 912 28.79 32.47 6.68
CA PHE A 912 30.21 32.16 6.55
C PHE A 912 30.44 30.80 5.89
N ASN A 913 29.72 29.75 6.36
CA ASN A 913 29.82 28.40 5.79
C ASN A 913 29.37 28.36 4.32
N LEU A 914 28.29 29.06 4.00
CA LEU A 914 27.81 29.16 2.60
C LEU A 914 28.86 29.82 1.70
N SER A 915 29.47 30.94 2.16
CA SER A 915 30.53 31.63 1.43
C SER A 915 31.77 30.74 1.28
N ALA A 916 32.12 29.97 2.32
CA ALA A 916 33.22 29.01 2.26
C ALA A 916 32.95 27.86 1.25
N LEU A 917 31.72 27.31 1.23
CA LEU A 917 31.33 26.30 0.26
C LEU A 917 31.32 26.83 -1.17
N GLN A 918 30.84 28.07 -1.36
CA GLN A 918 30.89 28.73 -2.67
C GLN A 918 32.36 28.95 -3.13
N PHE A 919 33.22 29.34 -2.21
CA PHE A 919 34.66 29.50 -2.51
C PHE A 919 35.30 28.17 -2.91
N ILE A 920 35.07 27.11 -2.14
CA ILE A 920 35.55 25.74 -2.44
C ILE A 920 34.98 25.27 -3.80
N GLY A 921 33.67 25.49 -4.02
CA GLY A 921 33.01 25.13 -5.28
C GLY A 921 33.63 25.82 -6.49
N ASN A 922 33.96 27.09 -6.35
CA ASN A 922 34.66 27.85 -7.41
C ASN A 922 36.08 27.32 -7.63
N GLN A 923 36.80 27.00 -6.54
CA GLN A 923 38.14 26.45 -6.61
C GLN A 923 38.16 25.05 -7.29
N VAL A 924 37.17 24.21 -6.99
CA VAL A 924 36.99 22.92 -7.65
C VAL A 924 36.64 23.07 -9.14
N LYS A 925 35.79 24.06 -9.48
CA LYS A 925 35.49 24.40 -10.88
C LYS A 925 36.75 24.87 -11.63
N GLU A 926 37.58 25.71 -11.00
CA GLU A 926 38.83 26.16 -11.56
C GLU A 926 39.85 25.04 -11.75
N GLN A 927 39.93 24.09 -10.79
CA GLN A 927 40.78 22.90 -10.92
C GLN A 927 40.29 22.00 -12.06
N ARG A 928 38.97 21.75 -12.17
CA ARG A 928 38.41 20.95 -13.28
C ARG A 928 38.63 21.59 -14.64
N THR A 929 38.58 22.95 -14.75
CA THR A 929 38.93 23.60 -15.99
C THR A 929 40.42 23.50 -16.32
N LYS A 930 41.30 23.53 -15.30
CA LYS A 930 42.74 23.29 -15.51
C LYS A 930 43.03 21.85 -15.96
N ASP A 931 42.38 20.88 -15.32
CA ASP A 931 42.49 19.45 -15.68
C ASP A 931 42.03 19.21 -17.12
N TYR A 932 40.97 19.90 -17.57
CA TYR A 932 40.47 19.79 -18.94
C TYR A 932 41.47 20.38 -19.98
N VAL A 933 42.13 21.49 -19.65
CA VAL A 933 43.18 22.09 -20.51
C VAL A 933 44.42 21.17 -20.53
N ASP A 934 44.75 20.53 -19.42
CA ASP A 934 45.86 19.59 -19.34
C ASP A 934 45.60 18.29 -20.12
N GLU A 935 44.36 17.81 -20.18
CA GLU A 935 43.96 16.67 -21.00
C GLU A 935 44.08 16.96 -22.50
N GLU A 936 43.66 18.12 -22.97
CA GLU A 936 43.84 18.53 -24.37
C GLU A 936 45.32 18.63 -24.74
N GLN A 937 46.18 19.21 -23.88
CA GLN A 937 47.61 19.25 -24.07
C GLN A 937 48.25 17.87 -24.05
N TRP A 938 47.71 16.97 -23.19
CA TRP A 938 48.18 15.58 -23.10
C TRP A 938 47.78 14.77 -24.34
N GLU A 939 46.57 14.97 -24.87
CA GLU A 939 46.18 14.39 -26.17
C GLU A 939 46.97 14.89 -27.34
N GLU A 940 47.27 16.20 -27.37
CA GLU A 940 48.18 16.78 -28.40
C GLU A 940 49.58 16.21 -28.31
N GLN A 941 50.13 16.06 -27.09
CA GLN A 941 51.47 15.43 -26.89
C GLN A 941 51.44 13.95 -27.29
N GLN A 942 50.36 13.23 -27.02
CA GLN A 942 50.22 11.83 -27.49
C GLN A 942 50.11 11.75 -29.03
N LYS A 943 49.39 12.67 -29.65
CA LYS A 943 49.32 12.74 -31.13
C LYS A 943 50.70 13.06 -31.77
N ILE A 944 51.47 13.94 -31.14
CA ILE A 944 52.84 14.29 -31.57
C ILE A 944 53.78 13.06 -31.37
N THR A 945 53.68 12.35 -30.24
CA THR A 945 54.51 11.18 -30.01
C THR A 945 54.10 9.99 -30.88
N ALA A 946 52.80 9.82 -31.21
CA ALA A 946 52.32 8.81 -32.14
C ALA A 946 52.74 9.06 -33.57
N THR A 947 52.75 10.35 -34.00
CA THR A 947 53.30 10.71 -35.34
C THR A 947 54.81 10.54 -35.41
N GLY A 948 55.53 10.82 -34.33
CA GLY A 948 56.99 10.58 -34.22
C GLY A 948 57.35 9.08 -34.31
N LYS A 949 56.57 8.19 -33.65
CA LYS A 949 56.75 6.76 -33.74
C LYS A 949 56.46 6.18 -35.14
N LYS A 950 55.51 6.72 -35.87
CA LYS A 950 55.23 6.33 -37.27
C LYS A 950 56.34 6.68 -38.22
N ARG A 951 57.05 7.79 -38.01
CA ARG A 951 58.21 8.17 -38.84
C ARG A 951 59.44 7.27 -38.58
N GLN A 952 59.63 6.75 -37.37
CA GLN A 952 60.74 5.81 -37.11
C GLN A 952 60.50 4.42 -37.73
N PHE A 953 59.25 4.01 -37.92
CA PHE A 953 58.96 2.71 -38.57
C PHE A 953 59.13 2.75 -40.12
N ILE A 954 59.01 3.91 -40.75
CA ILE A 954 59.18 4.07 -42.21
C ILE A 954 60.68 4.22 -42.60
N SER A 955 61.54 4.51 -41.64
CA SER A 955 62.97 4.64 -41.92
C SER A 955 63.76 3.36 -41.81
N ILE A 956 63.12 2.21 -41.49
CA ILE A 956 63.78 0.90 -41.37
C ILE A 956 63.34 -0.06 -42.51
N ALA A 957 62.44 0.39 -43.38
CA ALA A 957 62.06 -0.36 -44.55
C ALA A 957 62.84 0.29 -45.77
#